data_f1c75fdf961fe7192b4dcc826a442851
#
_entry.id   f1c75fdf961fe7192b4dcc826a442851
#
_cell.length_a   1.000
_cell.length_b   1.000
_cell.length_c   1.000
_cell.angle_alpha   90.00
_cell.angle_beta   90.00
_cell.angle_gamma   90.00
#
_symmetry.space_group_name_H-M   'P 1'
#
loop_
_entity.id
_entity.type
_entity.pdbx_description
1 polymer ?
#
loop_
_entity_poly.entity_id
_entity_poly.type
_entity_poly.pdbx_seq_one_letter_code
_entity_poly.pdbx_strand_id
1 'polypeptide(L)'
;MKKIFDQILKTNTAKQVTDLLEILTDDFDIAWVAVGDRGNNQSTINMGTDPAAGLIERITNAMDSILDLEWYEQGSPKDIYSPREAVLKWFDLQDGKLRNIKDPFPKKVTELARKIHVTLKDSERDKFPTIEIRDHGTGIRGEDFSKTILSLNDDNKINKLHQMGAYGQGGSTSLSFNTFTIIISRPQKILKKGNATSFTIVRFNTGGLGTRKLGWYEYCVLKKTNQPFSIEVKDEIFQAGTLVRHIGMDLEKYTTKMTGPTSSLWYLAHHYMFDPILPFTITGERKKDLNKGKVENRSVLGNNRRLTRGGGDEKELTQYSREATLTFKDGKVTIYYWVLTIEGDKPWDRIKNYTLPSQPIIITFNGQKQGSLPNSIIKSDLKLPFLEKYLVVQIECDQMDNESKRQLFSSTRESLRDTSILEELRKTTIDTLDADDELKRLDRERKDRYLKKDDTEVLDKLRKRLASRINDYLKVNGGGKGVKATDTGTTVKTKKQPPIPVIDVPTFLEITTPDKKGVFAGKTFSIKFKTDAHPNLFNNADWFYAVCEPHSFGSYTGSARVVDGYGIAYFKTNEDIEEGSKAKVILELRPPRQKTVSDKINVVTIPLPDEAETSKAGDKNTPNIEVLAVSENDPYYKENNWSHETVAEVADGQGAVYIYINDSNRHLTKLVERAQQYSTVTVESIKNRYREHVGFCSFMIEKNKVEERLQAENGKTMSMDQVEAIKKANLANAGETICGMITDFFDYIRTETQED
;
A
#
# COMPACT_ATOMS: atom_id res chain seq x y z
N MET A 1 5.44 52.80 2.38
CA MET A 1 6.03 51.49 2.63
C MET A 1 5.64 50.90 4.00
N LYS A 2 5.81 51.60 5.15
CA LYS A 2 5.51 51.00 6.49
C LYS A 2 4.03 50.58 6.65
N LYS A 3 3.08 51.42 6.22
CA LYS A 3 1.63 51.09 6.25
C LYS A 3 1.32 49.86 5.38
N ILE A 4 1.95 49.72 4.22
CA ILE A 4 1.80 48.60 3.32
C ILE A 4 2.34 47.33 3.96
N PHE A 5 3.50 47.41 4.61
CA PHE A 5 4.06 46.27 5.35
C PHE A 5 3.15 45.80 6.49
N ASP A 6 2.56 46.73 7.25
CA ASP A 6 1.57 46.41 8.30
C ASP A 6 0.29 45.78 7.74
N GLN A 7 -0.12 46.17 6.50
CA GLN A 7 -1.25 45.54 5.82
C GLN A 7 -0.92 44.14 5.35
N ILE A 8 0.24 43.93 4.69
CA ILE A 8 0.63 42.61 4.17
C ILE A 8 0.75 41.58 5.28
N LEU A 9 1.22 41.98 6.48
CA LEU A 9 1.25 41.09 7.65
C LEU A 9 -0.14 40.60 8.09
N LYS A 10 -1.19 41.38 7.83
CA LYS A 10 -2.58 41.09 8.21
C LYS A 10 -3.41 40.49 7.08
N THR A 11 -2.90 40.43 5.87
CA THR A 11 -3.59 39.96 4.66
C THR A 11 -3.74 38.46 4.65
N ASN A 12 -4.98 37.94 4.69
CA ASN A 12 -5.30 36.50 4.75
C ASN A 12 -6.30 36.07 3.68
N THR A 13 -6.84 36.98 2.87
CA THR A 13 -7.84 36.68 1.84
C THR A 13 -7.41 37.17 0.47
N ALA A 14 -7.92 36.53 -0.60
CA ALA A 14 -7.61 36.92 -1.97
C ALA A 14 -8.06 38.36 -2.27
N LYS A 15 -9.23 38.78 -1.75
CA LYS A 15 -9.69 40.16 -1.86
C LYS A 15 -8.71 41.12 -1.24
N GLN A 16 -8.23 40.87 -0.01
CA GLN A 16 -7.24 41.74 0.64
C GLN A 16 -5.93 41.82 -0.15
N VAL A 17 -5.51 40.73 -0.83
CA VAL A 17 -4.34 40.75 -1.72
C VAL A 17 -4.58 41.64 -2.94
N THR A 18 -5.78 41.57 -3.54
CA THR A 18 -6.13 42.42 -4.69
C THR A 18 -6.16 43.87 -4.29
N ASP A 19 -6.81 44.23 -3.18
CA ASP A 19 -6.83 45.61 -2.65
C ASP A 19 -5.41 46.11 -2.35
N LEU A 20 -4.53 45.27 -1.85
CA LEU A 20 -3.12 45.60 -1.60
C LEU A 20 -2.33 45.83 -2.91
N LEU A 21 -2.59 45.03 -3.94
CA LEU A 21 -1.95 45.18 -5.26
C LEU A 21 -2.39 46.46 -5.94
N GLU A 22 -3.63 46.90 -5.78
CA GLU A 22 -4.12 48.21 -6.26
C GLU A 22 -3.31 49.34 -5.60
N ILE A 23 -3.18 49.33 -4.26
CA ILE A 23 -2.37 50.33 -3.53
C ILE A 23 -0.89 50.29 -3.98
N LEU A 24 -0.32 49.09 -4.20
CA LEU A 24 1.05 48.95 -4.69
C LEU A 24 1.23 49.51 -6.09
N THR A 25 0.22 49.37 -6.95
CA THR A 25 0.23 49.90 -8.32
C THR A 25 0.11 51.40 -8.33
N ASP A 26 -0.71 51.98 -7.44
CA ASP A 26 -0.93 53.43 -7.35
C ASP A 26 0.26 54.15 -6.70
N ASP A 27 0.84 53.60 -5.65
CA ASP A 27 1.89 54.21 -4.88
C ASP A 27 3.32 53.97 -5.45
N PHE A 28 3.50 52.89 -6.24
CA PHE A 28 4.81 52.46 -6.76
C PHE A 28 4.73 52.02 -8.22
N ASP A 29 5.80 52.26 -8.97
CA ASP A 29 5.95 51.68 -10.32
C ASP A 29 6.37 50.22 -10.21
N ILE A 30 5.38 49.33 -10.27
CA ILE A 30 5.56 47.88 -10.12
C ILE A 30 5.72 47.19 -11.47
N ALA A 31 6.38 46.03 -11.44
CA ALA A 31 6.47 45.07 -12.55
C ALA A 31 6.28 43.67 -12.08
N TRP A 32 6.00 42.79 -13.04
CA TRP A 32 5.84 41.37 -12.77
C TRP A 32 6.93 40.56 -13.47
N VAL A 33 7.62 39.72 -12.73
CA VAL A 33 8.71 38.85 -13.21
C VAL A 33 8.29 37.41 -13.14
N ALA A 34 8.56 36.64 -14.19
CA ALA A 34 8.24 35.24 -14.22
C ALA A 34 9.06 34.45 -13.17
N VAL A 35 8.43 33.55 -12.40
CA VAL A 35 9.12 32.67 -11.47
C VAL A 35 10.12 31.78 -12.21
N GLY A 36 11.36 31.71 -11.72
CA GLY A 36 12.46 31.00 -12.37
C GLY A 36 12.93 31.61 -13.68
N ASP A 37 12.65 32.90 -13.90
CA ASP A 37 13.00 33.67 -15.11
C ASP A 37 12.55 33.01 -16.44
N ARG A 38 11.48 32.19 -16.39
CA ARG A 38 10.95 31.41 -17.52
C ARG A 38 9.47 31.66 -17.73
N GLY A 39 9.09 32.09 -18.93
CA GLY A 39 7.68 32.31 -19.29
C GLY A 39 6.84 31.03 -19.48
N ASN A 40 7.45 29.85 -19.45
CA ASN A 40 6.77 28.53 -19.51
C ASN A 40 6.87 27.74 -18.19
N ASN A 41 6.99 28.44 -17.07
CA ASN A 41 7.22 27.84 -15.74
C ASN A 41 6.03 27.02 -15.23
N GLN A 42 4.86 27.17 -15.82
CA GLN A 42 3.67 26.39 -15.46
C GLN A 42 3.92 24.89 -15.56
N SER A 43 4.59 24.42 -16.59
CA SER A 43 4.87 22.98 -16.78
C SER A 43 5.73 22.39 -15.67
N THR A 44 6.64 23.17 -15.11
CA THR A 44 7.49 22.75 -13.99
C THR A 44 6.75 22.83 -12.64
N ILE A 45 6.01 23.92 -12.42
CA ILE A 45 5.30 24.16 -11.16
C ILE A 45 4.12 23.21 -10.99
N ASN A 46 3.39 22.92 -12.08
CA ASN A 46 2.23 22.00 -12.05
C ASN A 46 2.62 20.51 -12.21
N MET A 47 3.90 20.17 -12.12
CA MET A 47 4.32 18.75 -12.11
C MET A 47 3.86 18.00 -10.86
N GLY A 48 3.71 18.69 -9.73
CA GLY A 48 3.15 18.12 -8.52
C GLY A 48 1.64 17.97 -8.63
N THR A 49 1.12 16.83 -8.25
CA THR A 49 -0.33 16.51 -8.24
C THR A 49 -0.91 16.48 -6.82
N ASP A 50 -0.06 16.41 -5.80
CA ASP A 50 -0.45 16.34 -4.40
C ASP A 50 -0.18 17.68 -3.67
N PRO A 51 -1.23 18.45 -3.32
CA PRO A 51 -1.07 19.71 -2.60
C PRO A 51 -0.43 19.52 -1.22
N ALA A 52 -0.62 18.35 -0.60
CA ALA A 52 -0.01 18.03 0.68
C ALA A 52 1.51 17.91 0.55
N ALA A 53 2.01 17.26 -0.49
CA ALA A 53 3.43 17.14 -0.76
C ALA A 53 4.08 18.53 -0.96
N GLY A 54 3.41 19.44 -1.71
CA GLY A 54 3.87 20.80 -1.91
C GLY A 54 3.96 21.60 -0.60
N LEU A 55 2.99 21.45 0.30
CA LEU A 55 3.02 22.09 1.62
C LEU A 55 4.16 21.55 2.50
N ILE A 56 4.32 20.23 2.52
CA ILE A 56 5.36 19.55 3.30
C ILE A 56 6.76 19.97 2.84
N GLU A 57 6.95 20.19 1.55
CA GLU A 57 8.23 20.67 1.03
C GLU A 57 8.56 22.10 1.53
N ARG A 58 7.55 22.95 1.72
CA ARG A 58 7.76 24.27 2.37
C ARG A 58 8.19 24.10 3.83
N ILE A 59 7.64 23.13 4.55
CA ILE A 59 8.05 22.79 5.93
C ILE A 59 9.49 22.23 5.93
N THR A 60 9.83 21.38 4.96
CA THR A 60 11.21 20.87 4.77
C THR A 60 12.20 22.02 4.54
N ASN A 61 11.84 22.99 3.69
CA ASN A 61 12.67 24.17 3.45
C ASN A 61 12.83 25.04 4.72
N ALA A 62 11.80 25.12 5.56
CA ALA A 62 11.89 25.79 6.86
C ALA A 62 12.85 25.04 7.82
N MET A 63 12.84 23.70 7.84
CA MET A 63 13.81 22.91 8.60
C MET A 63 15.24 23.14 8.08
N ASP A 64 15.44 23.09 6.76
CA ASP A 64 16.73 23.35 6.13
C ASP A 64 17.27 24.74 6.50
N SER A 65 16.39 25.75 6.58
CA SER A 65 16.75 27.11 6.98
C SER A 65 17.21 27.19 8.44
N ILE A 66 16.62 26.41 9.34
CA ILE A 66 17.05 26.31 10.75
C ILE A 66 18.41 25.59 10.84
N LEU A 67 18.58 24.48 10.12
CA LEU A 67 19.85 23.74 10.09
C LEU A 67 20.97 24.59 9.50
N ASP A 68 20.67 25.36 8.47
CA ASP A 68 21.64 26.26 7.83
C ASP A 68 22.06 27.41 8.77
N LEU A 69 21.11 27.97 9.54
CA LEU A 69 21.42 28.96 10.56
C LEU A 69 22.39 28.41 11.59
N GLU A 70 22.08 27.26 12.14
CA GLU A 70 22.94 26.61 13.13
C GLU A 70 24.33 26.29 12.55
N TRP A 71 24.39 25.84 11.29
CA TRP A 71 25.65 25.60 10.59
C TRP A 71 26.52 26.86 10.54
N TYR A 72 25.95 28.05 10.27
CA TYR A 72 26.68 29.32 10.32
C TYR A 72 27.10 29.69 11.77
N GLU A 73 26.25 29.46 12.74
CA GLU A 73 26.51 29.72 14.15
C GLU A 73 27.65 28.86 14.71
N GLN A 74 27.77 27.62 14.19
CA GLN A 74 28.86 26.68 14.52
C GLN A 74 30.16 26.92 13.73
N GLY A 75 30.23 27.98 12.94
CA GLY A 75 31.43 28.32 12.15
C GLY A 75 31.58 27.54 10.85
N SER A 76 30.51 27.04 10.31
CA SER A 76 30.43 26.31 9.01
C SER A 76 31.28 25.04 8.98
N PRO A 77 31.07 24.08 9.89
CA PRO A 77 31.83 22.84 9.96
C PRO A 77 31.70 22.01 8.68
N LYS A 78 32.79 21.32 8.28
CA LYS A 78 32.81 20.49 7.08
C LYS A 78 32.63 18.99 7.38
N ASP A 79 32.55 18.61 8.64
CA ASP A 79 32.48 17.25 9.16
C ASP A 79 31.04 16.80 9.50
N ILE A 80 30.05 17.35 8.82
CA ILE A 80 28.65 16.98 8.92
C ILE A 80 28.18 16.38 7.60
N TYR A 81 27.75 15.14 7.63
CA TYR A 81 27.45 14.35 6.43
C TYR A 81 25.98 14.02 6.25
N SER A 82 25.13 14.37 7.23
CA SER A 82 23.68 14.16 7.13
C SER A 82 22.89 15.10 8.04
N PRO A 83 21.59 15.34 7.75
CA PRO A 83 20.70 16.10 8.65
C PRO A 83 20.57 15.46 10.04
N ARG A 84 20.55 14.11 10.12
CA ARG A 84 20.50 13.40 11.40
C ARG A 84 21.74 13.67 12.26
N GLU A 85 22.92 13.67 11.65
CA GLU A 85 24.17 14.01 12.33
C GLU A 85 24.19 15.47 12.78
N ALA A 86 23.69 16.38 11.96
CA ALA A 86 23.55 17.78 12.29
C ALA A 86 22.72 17.98 13.58
N VAL A 87 21.52 17.39 13.64
CA VAL A 87 20.66 17.54 14.83
C VAL A 87 21.20 16.82 16.06
N LEU A 88 21.93 15.72 15.90
CA LEU A 88 22.65 15.08 16.99
C LEU A 88 23.70 16.03 17.59
N LYS A 89 24.58 16.59 16.74
CA LYS A 89 25.68 17.44 17.19
C LYS A 89 25.24 18.81 17.70
N TRP A 90 24.30 19.45 17.02
CA TRP A 90 23.92 20.85 17.30
C TRP A 90 22.76 21.00 18.27
N PHE A 91 21.80 20.06 18.20
CA PHE A 91 20.62 20.13 19.07
C PHE A 91 20.58 19.02 20.13
N ASP A 92 21.64 18.19 20.20
CA ASP A 92 21.77 17.11 21.19
C ASP A 92 20.53 16.19 21.21
N LEU A 93 20.02 15.90 20.02
CA LEU A 93 18.95 14.92 19.84
C LEU A 93 19.59 13.53 19.67
N GLN A 94 19.40 12.67 20.65
CA GLN A 94 19.99 11.33 20.67
C GLN A 94 19.73 10.59 19.34
N ASP A 95 20.79 10.14 18.67
CA ASP A 95 20.79 9.51 17.34
C ASP A 95 20.13 10.38 16.24
N GLY A 96 19.99 11.70 16.48
CA GLY A 96 19.29 12.60 15.58
C GLY A 96 17.80 12.29 15.41
N LYS A 97 17.17 11.62 16.39
CA LYS A 97 15.79 11.12 16.27
C LYS A 97 14.88 11.54 17.42
N LEU A 98 13.73 12.10 17.06
CA LEU A 98 12.73 12.55 18.03
C LEU A 98 12.12 11.39 18.83
N ARG A 99 12.09 10.17 18.30
CA ARG A 99 11.59 8.97 19.00
C ARG A 99 12.38 8.62 20.26
N ASN A 100 13.65 9.01 20.34
CA ASN A 100 14.51 8.71 21.47
C ASN A 100 14.26 9.64 22.68
N ILE A 101 13.47 10.69 22.48
CA ILE A 101 13.07 11.61 23.56
C ILE A 101 12.05 10.92 24.45
N LYS A 102 12.42 10.65 25.71
CA LYS A 102 11.58 9.92 26.68
C LYS A 102 10.45 10.77 27.24
N ASP A 103 10.72 12.03 27.53
CA ASP A 103 9.70 12.97 28.01
C ASP A 103 8.74 13.33 26.86
N PRO A 104 7.42 13.25 27.05
CA PRO A 104 6.46 13.63 26.02
C PRO A 104 6.53 15.10 25.61
N PHE A 105 6.93 16.00 26.54
CA PHE A 105 7.01 17.44 26.29
C PHE A 105 8.28 18.09 26.90
N PRO A 106 9.50 17.64 26.51
CA PRO A 106 10.69 18.23 27.02
C PRO A 106 10.78 19.70 26.61
N LYS A 107 11.20 20.58 27.55
CA LYS A 107 11.31 22.02 27.32
C LYS A 107 12.10 22.33 26.04
N LYS A 108 13.23 21.64 25.83
CA LYS A 108 14.10 21.79 24.68
C LYS A 108 13.37 21.49 23.34
N VAL A 109 12.58 20.41 23.29
CA VAL A 109 11.82 20.04 22.07
C VAL A 109 10.71 21.06 21.77
N THR A 110 10.06 21.57 22.84
CA THR A 110 9.05 22.61 22.68
C THR A 110 9.68 23.93 22.19
N GLU A 111 10.87 24.29 22.65
CA GLU A 111 11.62 25.45 22.18
C GLU A 111 12.04 25.27 20.71
N LEU A 112 12.54 24.10 20.34
CA LEU A 112 12.86 23.79 18.94
C LEU A 112 11.62 23.84 18.03
N ALA A 113 10.50 23.26 18.47
CA ALA A 113 9.26 23.27 17.70
C ALA A 113 8.72 24.69 17.43
N ARG A 114 9.02 25.65 18.32
CA ARG A 114 8.66 27.06 18.15
C ARG A 114 9.51 27.79 17.10
N LYS A 115 10.60 27.19 16.61
CA LYS A 115 11.38 27.78 15.51
C LYS A 115 10.66 27.68 14.16
N ILE A 116 9.68 26.78 14.02
CA ILE A 116 8.88 26.59 12.80
C ILE A 116 7.40 26.52 13.19
N HIS A 117 6.61 27.44 12.63
CA HIS A 117 5.17 27.50 12.84
C HIS A 117 4.44 27.29 11.51
N VAL A 118 3.43 26.44 11.53
CA VAL A 118 2.46 26.25 10.45
C VAL A 118 1.11 26.70 10.98
N THR A 119 0.59 27.81 10.47
CA THR A 119 -0.64 28.44 10.98
C THR A 119 -1.77 28.31 9.96
N LEU A 120 -2.90 27.77 10.42
CA LEU A 120 -4.12 27.70 9.65
C LEU A 120 -5.01 28.89 9.97
N LYS A 121 -5.31 29.72 8.96
CA LYS A 121 -6.05 30.98 9.10
C LYS A 121 -7.34 30.97 8.30
N ASP A 122 -8.31 31.77 8.73
CA ASP A 122 -9.53 32.00 7.93
C ASP A 122 -9.17 32.63 6.58
N SER A 123 -9.90 32.25 5.54
CA SER A 123 -9.90 32.88 4.22
C SER A 123 -11.34 33.23 3.82
N GLU A 124 -11.56 33.66 2.58
CA GLU A 124 -12.89 33.93 2.04
C GLU A 124 -13.77 32.69 1.95
N ARG A 125 -13.16 31.53 1.72
CA ARG A 125 -13.85 30.26 1.58
C ARG A 125 -13.32 29.27 2.63
N ASP A 126 -14.16 28.81 3.49
CA ASP A 126 -13.81 27.88 4.57
C ASP A 126 -13.13 26.57 4.05
N LYS A 127 -13.50 26.16 2.81
CA LYS A 127 -12.89 25.00 2.13
C LYS A 127 -11.46 25.25 1.68
N PHE A 128 -11.08 26.51 1.41
CA PHE A 128 -9.75 26.89 0.92
C PHE A 128 -9.09 27.85 1.93
N PRO A 129 -8.60 27.35 3.06
CA PRO A 129 -8.00 28.20 4.10
C PRO A 129 -6.72 28.87 3.63
N THR A 130 -6.28 29.86 4.39
CA THR A 130 -4.94 30.41 4.26
C THR A 130 -3.98 29.64 5.18
N ILE A 131 -2.86 29.21 4.62
CA ILE A 131 -1.82 28.49 5.36
C ILE A 131 -0.53 29.28 5.35
N GLU A 132 -0.01 29.54 6.54
CA GLU A 132 1.22 30.29 6.75
C GLU A 132 2.29 29.37 7.32
N ILE A 133 3.45 29.34 6.70
CA ILE A 133 4.66 28.69 7.23
C ILE A 133 5.66 29.79 7.60
N ARG A 134 6.04 29.82 8.87
CA ARG A 134 7.01 30.76 9.44
C ARG A 134 8.17 30.02 10.04
N ASP A 135 9.38 30.30 9.58
CA ASP A 135 10.62 29.85 10.20
C ASP A 135 11.42 31.02 10.81
N HIS A 136 12.27 30.70 11.75
CA HIS A 136 13.25 31.61 12.36
C HIS A 136 14.68 31.20 11.96
N GLY A 137 14.86 30.71 10.72
CA GLY A 137 16.15 30.30 10.18
C GLY A 137 16.96 31.46 9.60
N THR A 138 17.76 31.16 8.59
CA THR A 138 18.69 32.12 7.96
C THR A 138 18.03 33.36 7.38
N GLY A 139 16.80 33.24 6.87
CA GLY A 139 16.16 34.28 6.06
C GLY A 139 16.88 34.49 4.71
N ILE A 140 16.27 35.30 3.86
CA ILE A 140 16.70 35.53 2.48
C ILE A 140 16.64 37.04 2.19
N ARG A 141 17.66 37.60 1.51
CA ARG A 141 17.61 38.99 1.02
C ARG A 141 16.70 39.08 -0.20
N GLY A 142 16.05 40.21 -0.40
CA GLY A 142 15.18 40.43 -1.57
C GLY A 142 15.86 40.11 -2.90
N GLU A 143 17.11 40.55 -3.07
CA GLU A 143 17.92 40.31 -4.27
C GLU A 143 18.25 38.83 -4.52
N ASP A 144 18.15 37.97 -3.48
CA ASP A 144 18.39 36.53 -3.57
C ASP A 144 17.10 35.71 -3.81
N PHE A 145 15.90 36.34 -3.81
CA PHE A 145 14.62 35.61 -3.98
C PHE A 145 14.55 34.85 -5.30
N SER A 146 14.96 35.44 -6.40
CA SER A 146 14.95 34.80 -7.73
C SER A 146 15.89 33.61 -7.82
N LYS A 147 16.99 33.62 -7.05
CA LYS A 147 18.00 32.54 -7.03
C LYS A 147 17.78 31.51 -5.97
N THR A 148 16.77 31.69 -5.10
CA THR A 148 16.48 30.79 -3.95
C THR A 148 15.03 30.34 -3.95
N ILE A 149 14.16 31.04 -3.20
CA ILE A 149 12.77 30.64 -2.94
C ILE A 149 11.86 30.71 -4.18
N LEU A 150 12.22 31.52 -5.18
CA LEU A 150 11.52 31.67 -6.47
C LEU A 150 12.30 31.08 -7.65
N SER A 151 13.43 30.40 -7.40
CA SER A 151 14.16 29.71 -8.46
C SER A 151 13.46 28.41 -8.83
N LEU A 152 13.68 27.96 -10.06
CA LEU A 152 13.29 26.64 -10.56
C LEU A 152 14.57 25.90 -10.94
N ASN A 153 14.92 24.87 -10.19
CA ASN A 153 16.08 23.98 -10.42
C ASN A 153 17.48 24.56 -10.10
N ASP A 154 17.59 25.55 -9.21
CA ASP A 154 18.91 26.00 -8.77
C ASP A 154 19.51 25.09 -7.69
N ASP A 155 20.80 24.75 -7.87
CA ASP A 155 21.56 23.76 -7.09
C ASP A 155 22.17 24.32 -5.80
N ASN A 156 21.53 25.24 -5.13
CA ASN A 156 22.07 25.88 -3.90
C ASN A 156 22.32 24.93 -2.72
N LYS A 157 21.86 23.68 -2.81
CA LYS A 157 21.90 22.69 -1.72
C LYS A 157 22.89 21.53 -1.92
N ILE A 158 23.47 21.35 -3.11
CA ILE A 158 24.29 20.17 -3.46
C ILE A 158 25.45 19.94 -2.48
N ASN A 159 26.08 20.99 -2.00
CA ASN A 159 27.24 20.91 -1.11
C ASN A 159 26.89 21.06 0.39
N LYS A 160 25.61 21.11 0.73
CA LYS A 160 25.13 21.30 2.11
C LYS A 160 24.54 19.99 2.65
N LEU A 161 25.40 19.07 3.04
CA LEU A 161 25.00 17.73 3.47
C LEU A 161 24.14 17.71 4.74
N HIS A 162 24.13 18.79 5.51
CA HIS A 162 23.28 18.98 6.69
C HIS A 162 21.82 19.32 6.34
N GLN A 163 21.50 19.59 5.09
CA GLN A 163 20.15 19.90 4.61
C GLN A 163 19.41 18.64 4.11
N MET A 164 18.07 18.67 4.22
CA MET A 164 17.20 17.57 3.79
C MET A 164 16.90 17.62 2.29
N GLY A 165 16.85 18.81 1.70
CA GLY A 165 16.46 19.03 0.32
C GLY A 165 17.54 18.60 -0.67
N ALA A 166 17.23 17.66 -1.57
CA ALA A 166 18.16 17.11 -2.54
C ALA A 166 17.96 17.59 -4.00
N TYR A 167 16.76 18.09 -4.35
CA TYR A 167 16.37 18.23 -5.76
C TYR A 167 16.00 19.67 -6.21
N GLY A 168 15.90 20.65 -5.30
CA GLY A 168 15.64 22.05 -5.62
C GLY A 168 14.28 22.41 -6.27
N GLN A 169 13.40 21.41 -6.50
CA GLN A 169 12.13 21.59 -7.23
C GLN A 169 10.89 21.66 -6.32
N GLY A 170 10.95 21.09 -5.14
CA GLY A 170 9.76 20.79 -4.35
C GLY A 170 8.97 22.03 -3.87
N GLY A 171 9.65 23.12 -3.52
CA GLY A 171 8.98 24.28 -2.96
C GLY A 171 8.09 25.06 -3.95
N SER A 172 8.38 25.01 -5.24
CA SER A 172 7.61 25.72 -6.27
C SER A 172 6.26 25.06 -6.57
N THR A 173 6.13 23.75 -6.37
CA THR A 173 4.87 23.00 -6.62
C THR A 173 3.72 23.48 -5.74
N SER A 174 4.01 23.99 -4.53
CA SER A 174 2.98 24.57 -3.66
C SER A 174 2.24 25.76 -4.25
N LEU A 175 2.84 26.47 -5.24
CA LEU A 175 2.24 27.62 -5.89
C LEU A 175 1.02 27.25 -6.73
N SER A 176 0.90 26.01 -7.21
CA SER A 176 -0.21 25.57 -8.07
C SER A 176 -1.54 25.38 -7.32
N PHE A 177 -1.51 25.27 -5.99
CA PHE A 177 -2.67 24.93 -5.18
C PHE A 177 -3.27 26.11 -4.40
N ASN A 178 -2.89 27.33 -4.69
CA ASN A 178 -3.39 28.52 -4.00
C ASN A 178 -3.65 29.68 -4.96
N THR A 179 -4.41 30.67 -4.52
CA THR A 179 -4.74 31.85 -5.33
C THR A 179 -3.57 32.83 -5.41
N PHE A 180 -2.94 33.09 -4.27
CA PHE A 180 -1.76 33.95 -4.15
C PHE A 180 -0.81 33.35 -3.12
N THR A 181 0.49 33.63 -3.29
CA THR A 181 1.50 33.38 -2.27
C THR A 181 2.19 34.65 -1.88
N ILE A 182 2.19 34.98 -0.58
CA ILE A 182 2.95 36.08 -0.01
C ILE A 182 4.23 35.52 0.57
N ILE A 183 5.37 36.09 0.21
CA ILE A 183 6.69 35.74 0.73
C ILE A 183 7.26 36.97 1.44
N ILE A 184 7.63 36.81 2.71
CA ILE A 184 8.29 37.82 3.52
C ILE A 184 9.55 37.22 4.11
N SER A 185 10.69 37.84 3.96
CA SER A 185 11.92 37.31 4.53
C SER A 185 12.89 38.40 4.98
N ARG A 186 13.61 38.10 6.05
CA ARG A 186 14.64 38.95 6.62
C ARG A 186 15.86 38.11 6.99
N PRO A 187 17.06 38.45 6.47
CA PRO A 187 18.26 37.66 6.77
C PRO A 187 18.70 37.83 8.21
N GLN A 188 19.32 36.80 8.78
CA GLN A 188 19.96 36.83 10.09
C GLN A 188 21.22 37.69 10.07
N LYS A 189 21.48 38.39 11.17
CA LYS A 189 22.64 39.31 11.34
C LYS A 189 23.98 38.60 11.14
N ILE A 190 24.10 37.34 11.56
CA ILE A 190 25.31 36.54 11.40
C ILE A 190 25.76 36.40 9.95
N LEU A 191 24.84 36.46 8.99
CA LEU A 191 25.15 36.34 7.57
C LEU A 191 25.80 37.61 7.00
N LYS A 192 25.81 38.72 7.74
CA LYS A 192 26.35 40.03 7.32
C LYS A 192 25.77 40.52 5.99
N LYS A 193 24.52 40.13 5.67
CA LYS A 193 23.83 40.41 4.39
C LYS A 193 22.81 41.53 4.49
N GLY A 194 22.99 42.49 5.38
CA GLY A 194 22.03 43.57 5.63
C GLY A 194 20.92 43.16 6.60
N ASN A 195 19.97 44.07 6.87
CA ASN A 195 18.92 43.89 7.88
C ASN A 195 17.53 44.27 7.34
N ALA A 196 17.40 44.48 6.03
CA ALA A 196 16.13 44.82 5.41
C ALA A 196 15.22 43.60 5.33
N THR A 197 13.94 43.80 5.66
CA THR A 197 12.90 42.83 5.44
C THR A 197 12.36 43.00 4.04
N SER A 198 12.38 41.96 3.25
CA SER A 198 11.90 41.98 1.87
C SER A 198 10.62 41.19 1.73
N PHE A 199 9.73 41.61 0.81
CA PHE A 199 8.49 40.88 0.53
C PHE A 199 8.12 40.93 -0.95
N THR A 200 7.33 39.95 -1.38
CA THR A 200 6.71 39.88 -2.71
C THR A 200 5.40 39.10 -2.65
N ILE A 201 4.61 39.24 -3.71
CA ILE A 201 3.37 38.53 -3.95
C ILE A 201 3.52 37.76 -5.25
N VAL A 202 3.24 36.44 -5.18
CA VAL A 202 3.22 35.53 -6.34
C VAL A 202 1.79 35.28 -6.77
N ARG A 203 1.53 35.31 -8.08
CA ARG A 203 0.22 34.98 -8.66
C ARG A 203 0.37 34.10 -9.89
N PHE A 204 -0.71 33.50 -10.31
CA PHE A 204 -0.84 32.91 -11.63
C PHE A 204 -1.42 33.92 -12.60
N ASN A 205 -0.76 34.13 -13.74
CA ASN A 205 -1.24 34.98 -14.82
C ASN A 205 -1.77 34.12 -15.96
N THR A 206 -3.07 34.22 -16.24
CA THR A 206 -3.74 33.41 -17.28
C THR A 206 -3.40 33.84 -18.71
N GLY A 207 -2.71 34.98 -18.90
CA GLY A 207 -2.53 35.56 -20.19
C GLY A 207 -3.79 36.31 -20.69
N GLY A 208 -3.62 37.24 -21.64
CA GLY A 208 -4.75 37.93 -22.26
C GLY A 208 -5.38 37.16 -23.42
N LEU A 209 -6.57 37.58 -23.85
CA LEU A 209 -7.24 37.09 -25.05
C LEU A 209 -6.29 37.28 -26.29
N GLY A 210 -6.06 36.18 -27.01
CA GLY A 210 -5.17 36.16 -28.18
C GLY A 210 -3.74 35.71 -27.94
N THR A 211 -3.35 35.38 -26.70
CA THR A 211 -2.06 34.75 -26.41
C THR A 211 -2.18 33.24 -26.52
N ARG A 212 -1.21 32.57 -27.17
CA ARG A 212 -1.12 31.10 -27.24
C ARG A 212 -0.56 30.48 -25.97
N LYS A 213 -0.26 31.24 -24.93
CA LYS A 213 0.31 30.76 -23.66
C LYS A 213 -0.80 30.31 -22.72
N LEU A 214 -0.59 29.16 -22.09
CA LEU A 214 -1.51 28.58 -21.09
C LEU A 214 -1.47 29.32 -19.75
N GLY A 215 -0.67 30.40 -19.63
CA GLY A 215 -0.43 31.13 -18.39
C GLY A 215 0.93 30.81 -17.77
N TRP A 216 1.31 31.57 -16.76
CA TRP A 216 2.56 31.41 -16.03
C TRP A 216 2.46 31.97 -14.61
N TYR A 217 3.35 31.56 -13.72
CA TYR A 217 3.49 32.13 -12.39
C TYR A 217 4.47 33.30 -12.44
N GLU A 218 4.12 34.40 -11.78
CA GLU A 218 4.90 35.61 -11.72
C GLU A 218 4.87 36.26 -10.34
N TYR A 219 5.90 37.01 -10.00
CA TYR A 219 6.00 37.70 -8.72
C TYR A 219 6.18 39.20 -8.90
N CYS A 220 5.66 39.97 -7.93
CA CYS A 220 5.64 41.44 -7.96
C CYS A 220 6.99 42.03 -7.54
N VAL A 221 7.51 42.98 -8.29
CA VAL A 221 8.77 43.70 -8.02
C VAL A 221 8.63 45.21 -8.24
N LEU A 222 9.57 45.98 -7.71
CA LEU A 222 9.75 47.38 -8.09
C LEU A 222 10.36 47.42 -9.48
N LYS A 223 9.72 48.10 -10.44
CA LYS A 223 10.14 48.15 -11.84
C LYS A 223 11.53 48.77 -12.01
N LYS A 224 11.85 49.80 -11.22
CA LYS A 224 13.14 50.51 -11.28
C LYS A 224 14.33 49.61 -10.96
N THR A 225 14.19 48.71 -10.02
CA THR A 225 15.26 47.82 -9.50
C THR A 225 15.14 46.37 -9.98
N ASN A 226 14.00 46.00 -10.47
CA ASN A 226 13.61 44.61 -10.76
C ASN A 226 13.77 43.68 -9.53
N GLN A 227 13.57 44.23 -8.32
CA GLN A 227 13.76 43.57 -7.05
C GLN A 227 12.47 43.57 -6.23
N PRO A 228 12.24 42.58 -5.35
CA PRO A 228 11.18 42.59 -4.35
C PRO A 228 11.23 43.88 -3.49
N PHE A 229 10.09 44.19 -2.88
CA PHE A 229 10.02 45.33 -1.96
C PHE A 229 10.88 45.08 -0.74
N SER A 230 11.54 46.14 -0.23
CA SER A 230 12.38 46.05 0.94
C SER A 230 12.14 47.21 1.90
N ILE A 231 12.13 46.91 3.20
CA ILE A 231 11.91 47.87 4.28
C ILE A 231 12.70 47.50 5.51
N GLU A 232 13.21 48.46 6.24
CA GLU A 232 13.76 48.25 7.56
C GLU A 232 12.63 48.27 8.61
N VAL A 233 12.51 47.19 9.38
CA VAL A 233 11.55 47.07 10.49
C VAL A 233 12.25 46.60 11.76
N LYS A 234 11.64 46.89 12.90
CA LYS A 234 12.13 46.42 14.20
C LYS A 234 11.85 44.91 14.39
N ASP A 235 12.65 44.28 15.24
CA ASP A 235 12.50 42.82 15.57
C ASP A 235 11.12 42.50 16.18
N GLU A 236 10.51 43.47 16.90
CA GLU A 236 9.17 43.30 17.47
C GLU A 236 8.07 43.20 16.40
N ILE A 237 8.31 43.72 15.17
CA ILE A 237 7.37 43.69 14.07
C ILE A 237 7.59 42.41 13.23
N PHE A 238 8.84 42.13 12.89
CA PHE A 238 9.20 40.95 12.11
C PHE A 238 10.64 40.52 12.43
N GLN A 239 10.77 39.38 13.12
CA GLN A 239 12.08 38.78 13.42
C GLN A 239 12.72 38.18 12.15
N ALA A 240 14.03 37.95 12.16
CA ALA A 240 14.73 37.30 11.08
C ALA A 240 14.17 35.88 10.80
N GLY A 241 14.31 35.44 9.55
CA GLY A 241 13.75 34.19 9.03
C GLY A 241 12.78 34.43 7.87
N THR A 242 11.99 33.44 7.48
CA THR A 242 11.09 33.50 6.33
C THR A 242 9.65 33.17 6.70
N LEU A 243 8.71 33.87 6.08
CA LEU A 243 7.28 33.61 6.12
C LEU A 243 6.78 33.39 4.70
N VAL A 244 6.16 32.25 4.46
CA VAL A 244 5.44 31.93 3.23
C VAL A 244 3.96 31.74 3.58
N ARG A 245 3.08 32.53 2.97
CA ARG A 245 1.64 32.46 3.19
C ARG A 245 0.91 32.15 1.89
N HIS A 246 0.31 30.98 1.84
CA HIS A 246 -0.52 30.52 0.74
C HIS A 246 -1.98 30.93 1.00
N ILE A 247 -2.49 31.84 0.20
CA ILE A 247 -3.86 32.39 0.31
C ILE A 247 -4.84 31.50 -0.44
N GLY A 248 -5.85 30.99 0.25
CA GLY A 248 -6.89 30.17 -0.37
C GLY A 248 -6.34 28.84 -0.90
N MET A 249 -5.62 28.10 -0.07
CA MET A 249 -4.96 26.85 -0.46
C MET A 249 -5.94 25.71 -0.50
N ASP A 250 -5.99 24.96 -1.61
CA ASP A 250 -6.73 23.70 -1.72
C ASP A 250 -5.87 22.54 -1.23
N LEU A 251 -6.19 22.03 -0.06
CA LEU A 251 -5.60 20.80 0.49
C LEU A 251 -6.60 19.64 0.46
N GLU A 252 -7.62 19.71 -0.41
CA GLU A 252 -8.66 18.69 -0.52
C GLU A 252 -9.23 18.27 0.84
N LYS A 253 -9.10 16.99 1.20
CA LYS A 253 -9.65 16.43 2.46
C LYS A 253 -8.96 16.92 3.75
N TYR A 254 -7.77 17.52 3.66
CA TYR A 254 -6.97 17.87 4.84
C TYR A 254 -7.29 19.23 5.46
N THR A 255 -8.22 19.98 4.89
CA THR A 255 -8.54 21.35 5.32
C THR A 255 -9.65 21.48 6.34
N THR A 256 -10.31 20.40 6.70
CA THR A 256 -11.54 20.44 7.50
C THR A 256 -11.31 20.96 8.92
N LYS A 257 -10.21 20.61 9.56
CA LYS A 257 -9.84 21.00 10.93
C LYS A 257 -8.33 21.12 11.09
N MET A 258 -7.90 21.82 12.14
CA MET A 258 -6.48 21.82 12.55
C MET A 258 -6.09 20.44 13.06
N THR A 259 -6.87 19.86 13.97
CA THR A 259 -6.65 18.53 14.58
C THR A 259 -7.79 17.57 14.28
N GLY A 260 -7.46 16.32 14.09
CA GLY A 260 -8.40 15.22 13.85
C GLY A 260 -7.68 13.99 13.33
N PRO A 261 -8.28 12.80 13.48
CA PRO A 261 -7.59 11.54 13.23
C PRO A 261 -7.26 11.27 11.75
N THR A 262 -8.00 11.83 10.78
CA THR A 262 -7.87 11.42 9.37
C THR A 262 -7.93 12.56 8.34
N SER A 263 -8.36 13.76 8.71
CA SER A 263 -8.67 14.81 7.72
C SER A 263 -8.19 16.18 8.18
N SER A 264 -7.17 16.24 8.99
CA SER A 264 -6.67 17.49 9.57
C SER A 264 -5.26 17.82 9.08
N LEU A 265 -4.87 19.08 9.23
CA LEU A 265 -3.51 19.52 8.97
C LEU A 265 -2.50 18.78 9.88
N TRP A 266 -2.86 18.51 11.13
CA TRP A 266 -2.04 17.76 12.06
C TRP A 266 -1.82 16.30 11.59
N TYR A 267 -2.89 15.64 11.09
CA TYR A 267 -2.79 14.31 10.49
C TYR A 267 -1.89 14.31 9.25
N LEU A 268 -2.11 15.27 8.33
CA LEU A 268 -1.29 15.44 7.14
C LEU A 268 0.19 15.57 7.51
N ALA A 269 0.49 16.47 8.46
CA ALA A 269 1.85 16.72 8.91
C ALA A 269 2.53 15.45 9.45
N HIS A 270 1.85 14.66 10.28
CA HIS A 270 2.37 13.41 10.81
C HIS A 270 2.48 12.29 9.77
N HIS A 271 1.60 12.28 8.76
CA HIS A 271 1.61 11.27 7.71
C HIS A 271 2.78 11.48 6.74
N TYR A 272 3.04 12.73 6.35
CA TYR A 272 4.13 13.05 5.43
C TYR A 272 5.48 13.23 6.14
N MET A 273 5.49 13.85 7.33
CA MET A 273 6.66 13.93 8.22
C MET A 273 6.59 12.79 9.24
N PHE A 274 6.78 11.56 8.77
CA PHE A 274 6.62 10.37 9.60
C PHE A 274 7.63 10.29 10.74
N ASP A 275 8.87 10.76 10.50
CA ASP A 275 9.97 10.84 11.47
C ASP A 275 10.79 12.12 11.25
N PRO A 276 10.20 13.32 11.47
CA PRO A 276 10.81 14.60 11.10
C PRO A 276 12.19 14.81 11.75
N ILE A 277 13.08 15.48 11.03
CA ILE A 277 14.42 15.83 11.52
C ILE A 277 14.35 16.83 12.67
N LEU A 278 13.48 17.84 12.53
CA LEU A 278 13.19 18.82 13.57
C LEU A 278 11.69 18.82 13.89
N PRO A 279 11.31 19.06 15.16
CA PRO A 279 9.92 19.27 15.51
C PRO A 279 9.42 20.62 14.99
N PHE A 280 8.12 20.75 14.79
CA PHE A 280 7.49 22.03 14.46
C PHE A 280 6.11 22.16 15.09
N THR A 281 5.55 23.36 15.08
CA THR A 281 4.26 23.66 15.69
C THR A 281 3.20 23.92 14.63
N ILE A 282 2.01 23.33 14.80
CA ILE A 282 0.81 23.69 14.06
C ILE A 282 -0.10 24.50 14.96
N THR A 283 -0.64 25.59 14.41
CA THR A 283 -1.52 26.53 15.10
C THR A 283 -2.81 26.72 14.32
N GLY A 284 -3.97 26.63 15.00
CA GLY A 284 -5.28 26.93 14.44
C GLY A 284 -5.79 28.29 14.89
N GLU A 285 -5.79 29.28 14.00
CA GLU A 285 -6.31 30.63 14.28
C GLU A 285 -7.72 30.84 13.71
N ARG A 286 -8.27 29.90 12.95
CA ARG A 286 -9.64 30.00 12.42
C ARG A 286 -10.65 29.93 13.57
N LYS A 287 -11.75 30.65 13.43
CA LYS A 287 -12.84 30.64 14.43
C LYS A 287 -13.29 29.23 14.81
N LYS A 288 -13.36 28.32 13.84
CA LYS A 288 -13.76 26.91 14.04
C LYS A 288 -12.69 26.04 14.70
N ASP A 289 -11.44 26.47 14.69
CA ASP A 289 -10.32 25.74 15.30
C ASP A 289 -10.03 26.20 16.75
N LEU A 290 -10.68 27.28 17.21
CA LEU A 290 -10.51 27.78 18.57
C LEU A 290 -11.09 26.79 19.60
N ASN A 291 -10.30 26.44 20.60
CA ASN A 291 -10.77 25.67 21.74
C ASN A 291 -11.21 26.60 22.87
N LYS A 292 -12.54 26.67 23.12
CA LYS A 292 -13.14 27.60 24.11
C LYS A 292 -12.68 29.06 23.90
N GLY A 293 -12.58 29.49 22.64
CA GLY A 293 -12.15 30.84 22.26
C GLY A 293 -10.62 31.07 22.31
N LYS A 294 -9.83 30.05 22.61
CA LYS A 294 -8.36 30.15 22.66
C LYS A 294 -7.72 29.45 21.46
N VAL A 295 -6.64 30.02 20.95
CA VAL A 295 -5.80 29.42 19.92
C VAL A 295 -5.16 28.14 20.45
N GLU A 296 -5.27 27.06 19.69
CA GLU A 296 -4.65 25.77 20.01
C GLU A 296 -3.35 25.59 19.22
N ASN A 297 -2.31 25.18 19.92
CA ASN A 297 -1.00 24.85 19.36
C ASN A 297 -0.71 23.37 19.57
N ARG A 298 -0.24 22.68 18.53
CA ARG A 298 0.16 21.28 18.60
C ARG A 298 1.54 21.09 18.00
N SER A 299 2.45 20.47 18.76
CA SER A 299 3.76 20.10 18.25
C SER A 299 3.66 18.83 17.39
N VAL A 300 4.36 18.82 16.26
CA VAL A 300 4.50 17.66 15.38
C VAL A 300 5.86 17.02 15.66
N LEU A 301 5.84 15.78 16.15
CA LEU A 301 7.00 14.97 16.49
C LEU A 301 7.15 13.73 15.60
N GLY A 302 6.23 13.53 14.66
CA GLY A 302 6.20 12.39 13.75
C GLY A 302 5.50 11.15 14.31
N ASN A 303 5.01 10.30 13.40
CA ASN A 303 4.33 9.07 13.76
C ASN A 303 5.28 8.01 14.33
N ASN A 304 6.55 8.00 13.90
CA ASN A 304 7.55 7.12 14.51
C ASN A 304 7.63 7.36 16.02
N ARG A 305 7.72 8.65 16.45
CA ARG A 305 7.74 9.01 17.86
C ARG A 305 6.43 8.61 18.58
N ARG A 306 5.28 8.85 17.96
CA ARG A 306 3.96 8.52 18.53
C ARG A 306 3.78 7.01 18.71
N LEU A 307 4.19 6.21 17.73
CA LEU A 307 4.12 4.75 17.77
C LEU A 307 5.10 4.14 18.79
N THR A 308 6.27 4.77 18.98
CA THR A 308 7.32 4.24 19.86
C THR A 308 7.11 4.64 21.34
N ARG A 309 6.57 5.84 21.61
CA ARG A 309 6.50 6.40 22.96
C ARG A 309 5.10 6.78 23.43
N GLY A 310 4.09 6.61 22.58
CA GLY A 310 2.78 7.18 22.79
C GLY A 310 2.78 8.71 22.63
N GLY A 311 1.61 9.32 22.68
CA GLY A 311 1.43 10.78 22.62
C GLY A 311 0.72 11.25 23.88
N GLY A 312 1.43 11.72 24.89
CA GLY A 312 0.89 12.39 26.07
C GLY A 312 -0.27 11.66 26.77
N ASP A 313 -1.50 11.95 26.35
CA ASP A 313 -2.72 11.35 26.89
C ASP A 313 -3.10 10.00 26.22
N GLU A 314 -2.38 9.58 25.19
CA GLU A 314 -2.62 8.30 24.53
C GLU A 314 -2.04 7.18 25.41
N LYS A 315 -2.90 6.28 25.89
CA LYS A 315 -2.50 4.99 26.48
C LYS A 315 -1.64 4.24 25.47
N GLU A 316 -0.75 3.37 25.93
CA GLU A 316 0.08 2.53 25.07
C GLU A 316 -0.78 1.84 24.01
N LEU A 317 -0.68 2.33 22.77
CA LEU A 317 -1.43 1.82 21.64
C LEU A 317 -0.66 0.75 20.86
N THR A 318 0.61 0.54 21.21
CA THR A 318 1.51 -0.42 20.57
C THR A 318 1.74 -1.60 21.49
N GLN A 319 1.37 -2.79 21.03
CA GLN A 319 1.58 -4.06 21.74
C GLN A 319 3.01 -4.59 21.56
N TYR A 320 3.58 -4.38 20.39
CA TYR A 320 4.91 -4.86 20.01
C TYR A 320 5.57 -3.89 19.06
N SER A 321 6.87 -3.70 19.23
CA SER A 321 7.68 -2.92 18.29
C SER A 321 9.09 -3.47 18.18
N ARG A 322 9.66 -3.39 16.99
CA ARG A 322 11.04 -3.79 16.71
C ARG A 322 11.66 -2.91 15.63
N GLU A 323 12.99 -2.89 15.62
CA GLU A 323 13.79 -2.29 14.55
C GLU A 323 14.84 -3.28 14.05
N ALA A 324 15.16 -3.21 12.77
CA ALA A 324 16.21 -3.99 12.15
C ALA A 324 16.97 -3.10 11.17
N THR A 325 18.28 -2.98 11.35
CA THR A 325 19.17 -2.30 10.38
C THR A 325 19.91 -3.33 9.55
N LEU A 326 19.78 -3.22 8.23
CA LEU A 326 20.29 -4.19 7.27
C LEU A 326 21.22 -3.53 6.28
N THR A 327 22.23 -4.28 5.81
CA THR A 327 23.01 -3.87 4.66
C THR A 327 22.13 -3.95 3.42
N PHE A 328 22.09 -2.88 2.64
CA PHE A 328 21.36 -2.78 1.39
C PHE A 328 22.25 -2.14 0.32
N LYS A 329 22.68 -2.94 -0.67
CA LYS A 329 23.71 -2.55 -1.62
C LYS A 329 24.96 -2.04 -0.88
N ASP A 330 25.47 -0.86 -1.25
CA ASP A 330 26.62 -0.23 -0.63
C ASP A 330 26.25 0.67 0.57
N GLY A 331 25.00 0.62 1.00
CA GLY A 331 24.45 1.40 2.12
C GLY A 331 23.72 0.53 3.14
N LYS A 332 22.82 1.18 3.88
CA LYS A 332 21.97 0.53 4.89
C LYS A 332 20.55 1.03 4.81
N VAL A 333 19.61 0.17 5.18
CA VAL A 333 18.21 0.54 5.44
C VAL A 333 17.83 0.10 6.84
N THR A 334 16.97 0.86 7.50
CA THR A 334 16.42 0.49 8.82
C THR A 334 14.92 0.32 8.71
N ILE A 335 14.44 -0.84 9.14
CA ILE A 335 13.03 -1.19 9.13
C ILE A 335 12.53 -1.11 10.57
N TYR A 336 11.56 -0.22 10.82
CA TYR A 336 10.81 -0.11 12.06
C TYR A 336 9.44 -0.68 11.86
N TYR A 337 8.92 -1.45 12.81
CA TYR A 337 7.55 -1.93 12.76
C TYR A 337 6.90 -2.00 14.13
N TRP A 338 5.58 -1.78 14.11
CA TRP A 338 4.75 -1.70 15.32
C TRP A 338 3.47 -2.47 15.09
N VAL A 339 3.12 -3.32 16.05
CA VAL A 339 1.83 -3.99 16.10
C VAL A 339 0.93 -3.24 17.08
N LEU A 340 -0.15 -2.67 16.60
CA LEU A 340 -1.09 -1.90 17.42
C LEU A 340 -1.91 -2.82 18.32
N THR A 341 -2.31 -2.36 19.52
CA THR A 341 -3.15 -3.14 20.43
C THR A 341 -4.57 -3.34 19.90
N ILE A 342 -5.25 -4.41 20.34
CA ILE A 342 -6.65 -4.68 19.99
C ILE A 342 -7.62 -4.00 20.97
N GLU A 343 -7.16 -3.59 22.14
CA GLU A 343 -7.99 -3.07 23.22
C GLU A 343 -8.65 -1.74 22.87
N GLY A 344 -9.95 -1.62 23.14
CA GLY A 344 -10.79 -0.43 22.97
C GLY A 344 -11.98 -0.67 22.03
N ASP A 345 -12.93 0.28 22.07
CA ASP A 345 -14.23 0.16 21.39
C ASP A 345 -14.17 0.23 19.85
N LYS A 346 -13.02 0.67 19.28
CA LYS A 346 -12.83 0.83 17.84
C LYS A 346 -11.41 0.50 17.41
N PRO A 347 -10.98 -0.75 17.47
CA PRO A 347 -9.61 -1.14 17.15
C PRO A 347 -9.21 -0.85 15.70
N TRP A 348 -10.16 -0.90 14.74
CA TRP A 348 -9.91 -0.62 13.32
C TRP A 348 -9.59 0.84 13.00
N ASP A 349 -9.98 1.80 13.87
CA ASP A 349 -9.68 3.21 13.64
C ASP A 349 -8.23 3.56 13.96
N ARG A 350 -7.51 2.70 14.67
CA ARG A 350 -6.16 2.98 15.18
C ARG A 350 -5.13 3.14 14.07
N ILE A 351 -5.10 2.24 13.10
CA ILE A 351 -4.14 2.34 11.99
C ILE A 351 -4.36 3.63 11.18
N LYS A 352 -5.61 4.06 11.03
CA LYS A 352 -5.98 5.29 10.33
C LYS A 352 -5.39 6.55 10.98
N ASN A 353 -5.03 6.49 12.26
CA ASN A 353 -4.39 7.61 12.96
C ASN A 353 -2.93 7.81 12.56
N TYR A 354 -2.30 6.83 11.91
CA TYR A 354 -0.88 6.84 11.55
C TYR A 354 -0.65 6.74 10.06
N THR A 355 -1.40 5.88 9.36
CA THR A 355 -1.23 5.61 7.93
C THR A 355 -2.58 5.45 7.22
N LEU A 356 -2.54 5.38 5.89
CA LEU A 356 -3.67 4.86 5.13
C LEU A 356 -3.75 3.34 5.32
N PRO A 357 -4.93 2.77 5.65
CA PRO A 357 -5.06 1.32 5.89
C PRO A 357 -4.63 0.45 4.70
N SER A 358 -4.79 0.94 3.47
CA SER A 358 -4.33 0.25 2.26
C SER A 358 -2.82 0.36 2.01
N GLN A 359 -2.11 1.24 2.74
CA GLN A 359 -0.70 1.54 2.54
C GLN A 359 0.03 1.71 3.88
N PRO A 360 0.10 0.64 4.71
CA PRO A 360 0.66 0.72 6.07
C PRO A 360 2.19 0.67 6.12
N ILE A 361 2.86 0.39 5.01
CA ILE A 361 4.31 0.31 4.91
C ILE A 361 4.81 1.60 4.28
N ILE A 362 5.43 2.45 5.07
CA ILE A 362 5.87 3.81 4.69
C ILE A 362 7.36 3.79 4.40
N ILE A 363 7.77 4.34 3.25
CA ILE A 363 9.17 4.52 2.89
C ILE A 363 9.54 5.99 3.12
N THR A 364 10.59 6.22 3.92
CA THR A 364 11.03 7.56 4.32
C THR A 364 12.47 7.83 3.91
N PHE A 365 12.74 9.10 3.57
CA PHE A 365 14.08 9.65 3.42
C PHE A 365 14.16 10.99 4.13
N ASN A 366 15.17 11.17 4.99
CA ASN A 366 15.29 12.29 5.91
C ASN A 366 13.99 12.54 6.70
N GLY A 367 13.36 11.44 7.12
CA GLY A 367 12.13 11.46 7.92
C GLY A 367 10.85 11.84 7.18
N GLN A 368 10.94 12.26 5.92
CA GLN A 368 9.81 12.57 5.06
C GLN A 368 9.38 11.32 4.28
N LYS A 369 8.07 11.09 4.20
CA LYS A 369 7.49 10.05 3.34
C LYS A 369 7.82 10.32 1.87
N GLN A 370 8.36 9.32 1.20
CA GLN A 370 8.65 9.33 -0.24
C GLN A 370 7.70 8.42 -1.03
N GLY A 371 7.05 7.50 -0.33
CA GLY A 371 6.11 6.55 -0.89
C GLY A 371 5.65 5.53 0.14
N SER A 372 4.89 4.54 -0.32
CA SER A 372 4.37 3.48 0.54
C SER A 372 4.13 2.20 -0.25
N LEU A 373 4.13 1.08 0.46
CA LEU A 373 3.80 -0.23 -0.11
C LEU A 373 2.43 -0.69 0.40
N PRO A 374 1.72 -1.52 -0.38
CA PRO A 374 0.35 -1.92 -0.07
C PRO A 374 0.28 -2.92 1.09
N ASN A 375 -0.89 -2.96 1.74
CA ASN A 375 -1.19 -3.91 2.82
C ASN A 375 -1.24 -5.37 2.34
N SER A 376 -1.41 -5.62 1.04
CA SER A 376 -1.34 -6.97 0.46
C SER A 376 -0.03 -7.70 0.79
N ILE A 377 1.07 -6.98 1.00
CA ILE A 377 2.32 -7.57 1.46
C ILE A 377 2.14 -8.25 2.82
N ILE A 378 1.45 -7.61 3.76
CA ILE A 378 1.21 -8.18 5.10
C ILE A 378 0.30 -9.41 5.00
N LYS A 379 -0.79 -9.27 4.24
CA LYS A 379 -1.79 -10.31 4.09
C LYS A 379 -1.30 -11.51 3.27
N SER A 380 -0.73 -11.26 2.09
CA SER A 380 -0.45 -12.28 1.08
C SER A 380 1.00 -12.76 1.08
N ASP A 381 1.98 -11.83 1.15
CA ASP A 381 3.40 -12.21 1.07
C ASP A 381 3.90 -12.72 2.44
N LEU A 382 3.57 -12.03 3.53
CA LEU A 382 3.91 -12.43 4.89
C LEU A 382 2.96 -13.47 5.49
N LYS A 383 1.75 -13.62 4.91
CA LYS A 383 0.70 -14.52 5.41
C LYS A 383 0.29 -14.22 6.85
N LEU A 384 0.12 -12.93 7.16
CA LEU A 384 -0.29 -12.42 8.48
C LEU A 384 -1.65 -11.69 8.39
N PRO A 385 -2.75 -12.38 8.00
CA PRO A 385 -4.04 -11.75 7.72
C PRO A 385 -4.67 -11.07 8.94
N PHE A 386 -4.39 -11.56 10.16
CA PHE A 386 -4.91 -10.98 11.41
C PHE A 386 -4.09 -9.79 11.92
N LEU A 387 -2.93 -9.50 11.28
CA LEU A 387 -2.14 -8.31 11.52
C LEU A 387 -2.30 -7.24 10.44
N GLU A 388 -2.98 -7.51 9.32
CA GLU A 388 -3.14 -6.60 8.18
C GLU A 388 -3.56 -5.18 8.59
N LYS A 389 -4.50 -5.06 9.54
CA LYS A 389 -5.03 -3.77 10.03
C LYS A 389 -4.34 -3.23 11.28
N TYR A 390 -3.28 -3.88 11.74
CA TYR A 390 -2.61 -3.56 13.00
C TYR A 390 -1.11 -3.39 12.87
N LEU A 391 -0.51 -3.80 11.76
CA LEU A 391 0.92 -3.70 11.52
C LEU A 391 1.23 -2.43 10.74
N VAL A 392 2.00 -1.54 11.34
CA VAL A 392 2.56 -0.34 10.71
C VAL A 392 4.05 -0.56 10.54
N VAL A 393 4.58 -0.26 9.35
CA VAL A 393 5.99 -0.43 9.02
C VAL A 393 6.55 0.88 8.47
N GLN A 394 7.75 1.26 8.91
CA GLN A 394 8.54 2.32 8.30
C GLN A 394 9.86 1.75 7.79
N ILE A 395 10.17 2.03 6.54
CA ILE A 395 11.46 1.73 5.92
C ILE A 395 12.21 3.05 5.81
N GLU A 396 13.23 3.22 6.62
CA GLU A 396 14.09 4.41 6.63
C GLU A 396 15.27 4.19 5.67
N CYS A 397 15.40 5.07 4.68
CA CYS A 397 16.41 5.03 3.63
C CYS A 397 17.50 6.11 3.81
N ASP A 398 17.65 6.69 5.00
CA ASP A 398 18.57 7.80 5.26
C ASP A 398 20.03 7.39 4.95
N GLN A 399 20.41 6.16 5.26
CA GLN A 399 21.74 5.60 5.06
C GLN A 399 21.90 4.73 3.78
N MET A 400 20.89 4.72 2.91
CA MET A 400 20.98 4.06 1.61
C MET A 400 22.06 4.75 0.75
N ASP A 401 22.73 4.04 -0.13
CA ASP A 401 23.69 4.63 -1.07
C ASP A 401 23.02 5.60 -2.08
N ASN A 402 23.80 6.50 -2.64
CA ASN A 402 23.28 7.56 -3.50
C ASN A 402 22.69 7.05 -4.82
N GLU A 403 23.26 5.96 -5.37
CA GLU A 403 22.78 5.39 -6.63
C GLU A 403 21.40 4.74 -6.42
N SER A 404 21.24 3.96 -5.35
CA SER A 404 19.96 3.37 -4.98
C SER A 404 18.89 4.45 -4.68
N LYS A 405 19.25 5.53 -3.97
CA LYS A 405 18.36 6.69 -3.74
C LYS A 405 17.90 7.33 -5.05
N ARG A 406 18.81 7.55 -5.99
CA ARG A 406 18.52 8.15 -7.30
C ARG A 406 17.57 7.28 -8.12
N GLN A 407 17.71 5.96 -8.06
CA GLN A 407 16.84 5.02 -8.77
C GLN A 407 15.47 4.88 -8.10
N LEU A 408 15.38 4.98 -6.78
CA LEU A 408 14.16 4.73 -6.02
C LEU A 408 13.25 5.95 -5.95
N PHE A 409 13.80 7.15 -5.71
CA PHE A 409 13.01 8.35 -5.42
C PHE A 409 12.76 9.20 -6.67
N SER A 410 11.52 9.71 -6.81
CA SER A 410 11.19 10.72 -7.81
C SER A 410 11.56 12.12 -7.33
N SER A 411 11.78 13.04 -8.27
CA SER A 411 12.07 14.45 -7.95
C SER A 411 10.89 15.17 -7.29
N THR A 412 9.66 14.75 -7.57
CA THR A 412 8.43 15.31 -6.98
C THR A 412 8.12 14.76 -5.59
N ARG A 413 8.77 13.68 -5.16
CA ARG A 413 8.53 12.99 -3.88
C ARG A 413 7.10 12.51 -3.64
N GLU A 414 6.30 12.40 -4.70
CA GLU A 414 4.91 11.94 -4.62
C GLU A 414 4.78 10.43 -4.79
N SER A 415 5.74 9.82 -5.50
CA SER A 415 5.75 8.38 -5.78
C SER A 415 7.16 7.82 -5.88
N LEU A 416 7.27 6.53 -5.63
CA LEU A 416 8.48 5.77 -5.90
C LEU A 416 8.56 5.45 -7.39
N ARG A 417 9.78 5.30 -7.91
CA ARG A 417 10.00 4.77 -9.24
C ARG A 417 9.90 3.25 -9.20
N ASP A 418 9.20 2.69 -10.17
CA ASP A 418 9.12 1.23 -10.34
C ASP A 418 10.44 0.73 -10.94
N THR A 419 11.33 0.27 -10.09
CA THR A 419 12.69 -0.14 -10.42
C THR A 419 13.04 -1.45 -9.71
N SER A 420 14.13 -2.09 -10.15
CA SER A 420 14.69 -3.27 -9.49
C SER A 420 15.07 -3.00 -8.02
N ILE A 421 15.42 -1.74 -7.69
CA ILE A 421 15.72 -1.32 -6.31
C ILE A 421 14.48 -1.38 -5.43
N LEU A 422 13.31 -0.97 -5.95
CA LEU A 422 12.05 -1.06 -5.23
C LEU A 422 11.67 -2.52 -4.94
N GLU A 423 11.81 -3.40 -5.92
CA GLU A 423 11.52 -4.83 -5.75
C GLU A 423 12.49 -5.48 -4.75
N GLU A 424 13.76 -5.11 -4.78
CA GLU A 424 14.74 -5.61 -3.82
C GLU A 424 14.46 -5.10 -2.40
N LEU A 425 14.07 -3.83 -2.26
CA LEU A 425 13.67 -3.23 -0.99
C LEU A 425 12.42 -3.91 -0.42
N ARG A 426 11.42 -4.17 -1.28
CA ARG A 426 10.22 -4.94 -0.94
C ARG A 426 10.59 -6.33 -0.44
N LYS A 427 11.42 -7.07 -1.19
CA LYS A 427 11.88 -8.40 -0.80
C LYS A 427 12.62 -8.39 0.53
N THR A 428 13.58 -7.47 0.72
CA THR A 428 14.33 -7.30 1.97
C THR A 428 13.38 -7.03 3.15
N THR A 429 12.34 -6.23 2.93
CA THR A 429 11.33 -5.95 3.96
C THR A 429 10.53 -7.20 4.31
N ILE A 430 10.06 -7.95 3.31
CA ILE A 430 9.33 -9.21 3.51
C ILE A 430 10.21 -10.22 4.26
N ASP A 431 11.43 -10.44 3.82
CA ASP A 431 12.37 -11.39 4.44
C ASP A 431 12.63 -11.03 5.93
N THR A 432 12.75 -9.73 6.23
CA THR A 432 12.98 -9.23 7.59
C THR A 432 11.78 -9.46 8.50
N LEU A 433 10.58 -9.15 8.02
CA LEU A 433 9.35 -9.32 8.79
C LEU A 433 8.97 -10.80 8.93
N ASP A 434 9.20 -11.60 7.90
CA ASP A 434 8.94 -13.05 7.95
C ASP A 434 9.90 -13.79 8.92
N ALA A 435 11.09 -13.27 9.12
CA ALA A 435 12.04 -13.80 10.10
C ALA A 435 11.63 -13.54 11.56
N ASP A 436 10.60 -12.73 11.82
CA ASP A 436 10.16 -12.40 13.17
C ASP A 436 9.05 -13.33 13.66
N ASP A 437 9.41 -14.31 14.51
CA ASP A 437 8.48 -15.28 15.08
C ASP A 437 7.41 -14.61 15.99
N GLU A 438 7.69 -13.44 16.55
CA GLU A 438 6.73 -12.71 17.39
C GLU A 438 5.55 -12.19 16.56
N LEU A 439 5.78 -11.72 15.33
CA LEU A 439 4.69 -11.36 14.42
C LEU A 439 3.79 -12.57 14.14
N LYS A 440 4.39 -13.73 13.90
CA LYS A 440 3.67 -14.99 13.68
C LYS A 440 2.88 -15.43 14.91
N ARG A 441 3.45 -15.24 16.10
CA ARG A 441 2.77 -15.52 17.37
C ARG A 441 1.57 -14.60 17.58
N LEU A 442 1.74 -13.31 17.34
CA LEU A 442 0.68 -12.32 17.49
C LEU A 442 -0.45 -12.51 16.48
N ASP A 443 -0.15 -12.89 15.25
CA ASP A 443 -1.16 -13.23 14.25
C ASP A 443 -1.99 -14.43 14.69
N ARG A 444 -1.33 -15.50 15.17
CA ARG A 444 -2.01 -16.70 15.71
C ARG A 444 -2.86 -16.39 16.94
N GLU A 445 -2.34 -15.59 17.89
CA GLU A 445 -3.10 -15.17 19.08
C GLU A 445 -4.39 -14.43 18.70
N ARG A 446 -4.32 -13.54 17.69
CA ARG A 446 -5.48 -12.80 17.20
C ARG A 446 -6.47 -13.71 16.48
N LYS A 447 -5.97 -14.65 15.67
CA LYS A 447 -6.78 -15.70 15.07
C LYS A 447 -7.56 -16.46 16.12
N ASP A 448 -6.88 -16.99 17.16
CA ASP A 448 -7.51 -17.80 18.21
C ASP A 448 -8.57 -17.00 18.99
N ARG A 449 -8.31 -15.71 19.22
CA ARG A 449 -9.29 -14.81 19.85
C ARG A 449 -10.53 -14.60 18.96
N TYR A 450 -10.32 -14.51 17.65
CA TYR A 450 -11.40 -14.38 16.66
C TYR A 450 -12.23 -15.66 16.58
N LEU A 451 -11.58 -16.83 16.51
CA LEU A 451 -12.22 -18.14 16.39
C LEU A 451 -13.01 -18.55 17.64
N LYS A 452 -12.58 -18.15 18.84
CA LYS A 452 -13.30 -18.44 20.10
C LYS A 452 -14.69 -17.82 20.17
N LYS A 453 -15.04 -16.87 19.28
CA LYS A 453 -16.38 -16.31 19.19
C LYS A 453 -17.37 -17.14 18.37
N ASP A 454 -16.89 -18.05 17.50
CA ASP A 454 -17.70 -18.73 16.48
C ASP A 454 -17.67 -20.28 16.58
N ASP A 455 -17.45 -20.86 17.78
CA ASP A 455 -17.45 -22.31 17.98
C ASP A 455 -18.86 -22.92 17.81
N THR A 456 -19.21 -23.16 16.55
CA THR A 456 -20.38 -23.98 16.24
C THR A 456 -19.95 -25.22 15.48
N GLU A 457 -20.44 -26.37 15.94
CA GLU A 457 -20.28 -27.72 15.33
C GLU A 457 -20.60 -27.72 13.81
N VAL A 458 -21.45 -26.79 13.40
CA VAL A 458 -21.87 -26.58 12.00
C VAL A 458 -20.72 -26.02 11.13
N LEU A 459 -19.94 -25.08 11.64
CA LEU A 459 -18.78 -24.52 10.91
C LEU A 459 -17.68 -25.57 10.74
N ASP A 460 -17.46 -26.42 11.69
CA ASP A 460 -16.49 -27.53 11.59
C ASP A 460 -16.90 -28.57 10.52
N LYS A 461 -18.17 -28.89 10.43
CA LYS A 461 -18.69 -29.75 9.35
C LYS A 461 -18.53 -29.10 8.00
N LEU A 462 -18.78 -27.78 7.91
CA LEU A 462 -18.59 -27.01 6.69
C LEU A 462 -17.11 -26.96 6.26
N ARG A 463 -16.21 -26.70 7.20
CA ARG A 463 -14.74 -26.70 6.98
C ARG A 463 -14.28 -28.02 6.39
N LYS A 464 -14.70 -29.15 7.00
CA LYS A 464 -14.35 -30.49 6.53
C LYS A 464 -14.88 -30.76 5.12
N ARG A 465 -16.13 -30.39 4.81
CA ARG A 465 -16.71 -30.56 3.47
C ARG A 465 -15.99 -29.70 2.43
N LEU A 466 -15.74 -28.45 2.72
CA LEU A 466 -15.05 -27.55 1.80
C LEU A 466 -13.61 -27.99 1.58
N ALA A 467 -12.89 -28.37 2.64
CA ALA A 467 -11.54 -28.92 2.54
C ALA A 467 -11.51 -30.18 1.66
N SER A 468 -12.47 -31.09 1.83
CA SER A 468 -12.59 -32.28 0.97
C SER A 468 -12.81 -31.92 -0.48
N ARG A 469 -13.74 -31.01 -0.81
CA ARG A 469 -14.00 -30.57 -2.20
C ARG A 469 -12.80 -29.88 -2.85
N ILE A 470 -12.12 -29.01 -2.11
CA ILE A 470 -10.91 -28.34 -2.61
C ILE A 470 -9.80 -29.37 -2.83
N ASN A 471 -9.63 -30.32 -1.92
CA ASN A 471 -8.65 -31.40 -2.08
C ASN A 471 -8.95 -32.29 -3.28
N ASP A 472 -10.19 -32.65 -3.49
CA ASP A 472 -10.62 -33.43 -4.65
C ASP A 472 -10.35 -32.64 -5.95
N TYR A 473 -10.63 -31.34 -5.95
CA TYR A 473 -10.31 -30.48 -7.09
C TYR A 473 -8.78 -30.40 -7.33
N LEU A 474 -7.97 -30.16 -6.30
CA LEU A 474 -6.52 -30.11 -6.39
C LEU A 474 -5.92 -31.44 -6.83
N LYS A 475 -6.49 -32.56 -6.39
CA LYS A 475 -6.11 -33.92 -6.83
C LYS A 475 -6.42 -34.15 -8.32
N VAL A 476 -7.59 -33.70 -8.78
CA VAL A 476 -8.04 -33.86 -10.18
C VAL A 476 -7.23 -32.96 -11.12
N ASN A 477 -6.96 -31.72 -10.74
CA ASN A 477 -6.30 -30.74 -11.61
C ASN A 477 -4.77 -30.76 -11.52
N GLY A 478 -4.17 -31.65 -10.69
CA GLY A 478 -2.73 -32.02 -10.71
C GLY A 478 -1.70 -30.91 -10.61
N GLY A 479 -2.10 -29.70 -10.27
CA GLY A 479 -1.27 -28.51 -10.46
C GLY A 479 -1.10 -27.60 -9.28
N GLY A 480 -1.53 -27.96 -8.12
CA GLY A 480 -1.25 -27.17 -6.93
C GLY A 480 0.13 -27.54 -6.35
N LYS A 481 1.14 -26.69 -6.48
CA LYS A 481 2.17 -26.65 -5.45
C LYS A 481 1.42 -26.31 -4.16
N GLY A 482 1.15 -27.35 -3.35
CA GLY A 482 0.60 -27.15 -2.03
C GLY A 482 1.41 -26.08 -1.32
N VAL A 483 0.74 -25.15 -0.68
CA VAL A 483 1.37 -24.27 0.30
C VAL A 483 2.05 -25.19 1.29
N LYS A 484 3.37 -25.31 1.19
CA LYS A 484 4.16 -26.07 2.16
C LYS A 484 3.96 -25.39 3.49
N ALA A 485 3.33 -26.07 4.43
CA ALA A 485 3.56 -25.78 5.83
C ALA A 485 5.08 -25.85 6.00
N THR A 486 5.71 -24.71 6.24
CA THR A 486 7.14 -24.66 6.53
C THR A 486 7.33 -25.20 7.92
N ASP A 487 7.63 -26.49 7.98
CA ASP A 487 8.33 -27.03 9.12
C ASP A 487 9.79 -26.57 9.03
N THR A 488 10.30 -26.12 10.14
CA THR A 488 11.67 -25.63 10.34
C THR A 488 12.69 -26.63 9.74
N GLY A 489 13.52 -26.13 8.83
CA GLY A 489 14.78 -26.77 8.51
C GLY A 489 14.93 -27.28 7.09
N THR A 490 15.84 -26.64 6.40
CA THR A 490 16.50 -27.02 5.16
C THR A 490 15.71 -26.85 3.86
N THR A 491 15.99 -25.73 3.19
CA THR A 491 15.67 -25.45 1.80
C THR A 491 16.27 -26.51 0.86
N VAL A 492 15.46 -27.47 0.44
CA VAL A 492 15.77 -28.22 -0.78
C VAL A 492 15.24 -27.40 -1.95
N LYS A 493 16.11 -26.68 -2.63
CA LYS A 493 15.83 -26.10 -3.94
C LYS A 493 15.44 -27.24 -4.90
N THR A 494 14.16 -27.42 -5.18
CA THR A 494 13.71 -28.22 -6.32
C THR A 494 14.16 -27.48 -7.58
N LYS A 495 15.19 -28.01 -8.23
CA LYS A 495 15.63 -27.56 -9.56
C LYS A 495 14.40 -27.62 -10.48
N LYS A 496 14.01 -26.47 -11.08
CA LYS A 496 13.14 -26.48 -12.25
C LYS A 496 13.80 -27.38 -13.28
N GLN A 497 13.09 -28.43 -13.70
CA GLN A 497 13.57 -29.25 -14.81
C GLN A 497 13.62 -28.33 -16.04
N PRO A 498 14.69 -28.37 -16.83
CA PRO A 498 14.78 -27.52 -18.02
C PRO A 498 13.65 -27.89 -19.00
N PRO A 499 13.06 -26.91 -19.71
CA PRO A 499 12.06 -27.19 -20.71
C PRO A 499 12.61 -28.09 -21.81
N ILE A 500 11.80 -29.05 -22.28
CA ILE A 500 12.14 -29.94 -23.38
C ILE A 500 11.79 -29.17 -24.67
N PRO A 501 12.75 -28.95 -25.59
CA PRO A 501 12.49 -28.28 -26.85
C PRO A 501 11.43 -29.04 -27.68
N VAL A 502 10.47 -28.32 -28.21
CA VAL A 502 9.47 -28.89 -29.13
C VAL A 502 10.10 -29.13 -30.49
N ILE A 503 9.86 -30.33 -31.05
CA ILE A 503 10.38 -30.73 -32.35
C ILE A 503 9.18 -31.05 -33.28
N ASP A 504 9.26 -30.63 -34.53
CA ASP A 504 8.16 -30.84 -35.52
C ASP A 504 7.83 -32.33 -35.76
N VAL A 505 8.83 -33.19 -35.64
CA VAL A 505 8.67 -34.66 -35.71
C VAL A 505 8.99 -35.24 -34.32
N PRO A 506 7.99 -35.60 -33.53
CA PRO A 506 8.20 -36.15 -32.17
C PRO A 506 9.11 -37.37 -32.19
N THR A 507 10.13 -37.37 -31.34
CA THR A 507 11.07 -38.49 -31.27
C THR A 507 10.82 -39.41 -30.09
N PHE A 508 10.18 -38.94 -29.01
CA PHE A 508 9.86 -39.76 -27.88
C PHE A 508 8.58 -39.32 -27.13
N LEU A 509 7.99 -40.29 -26.45
CA LEU A 509 6.98 -40.12 -25.42
C LEU A 509 7.36 -41.12 -24.32
N GLU A 510 7.71 -40.66 -23.13
CA GLU A 510 8.21 -41.47 -22.03
C GLU A 510 7.39 -41.22 -20.75
N ILE A 511 6.82 -42.28 -20.19
CA ILE A 511 6.05 -42.21 -18.94
C ILE A 511 7.03 -42.06 -17.77
N THR A 512 6.82 -41.00 -16.98
CA THR A 512 7.63 -40.71 -15.78
C THR A 512 6.96 -41.16 -14.47
N THR A 513 5.71 -41.62 -14.55
CA THR A 513 5.04 -42.23 -13.40
C THR A 513 5.71 -43.56 -13.08
N PRO A 514 6.01 -43.88 -11.79
CA PRO A 514 6.63 -45.14 -11.38
C PRO A 514 5.79 -46.34 -11.81
N ASP A 515 6.44 -47.44 -12.25
CA ASP A 515 5.79 -48.70 -12.59
C ASP A 515 5.03 -49.31 -11.37
N LYS A 516 3.97 -50.05 -11.64
CA LYS A 516 3.06 -50.63 -10.62
C LYS A 516 2.35 -49.58 -9.77
N LYS A 517 1.99 -48.45 -10.36
CA LYS A 517 1.21 -47.43 -9.66
C LYS A 517 -0.07 -48.02 -9.04
N GLY A 518 -0.26 -47.82 -7.72
CA GLY A 518 -1.49 -48.11 -7.03
C GLY A 518 -2.62 -47.13 -7.42
N VAL A 519 -3.83 -47.67 -7.70
CA VAL A 519 -5.02 -46.90 -8.06
C VAL A 519 -6.23 -47.44 -7.31
N PHE A 520 -7.24 -46.61 -7.06
CA PHE A 520 -8.47 -47.05 -6.34
C PHE A 520 -9.60 -47.33 -7.34
N ALA A 521 -10.42 -48.33 -7.05
CA ALA A 521 -11.62 -48.63 -7.84
C ALA A 521 -12.59 -47.45 -7.86
N GLY A 522 -13.21 -47.18 -9.00
CA GLY A 522 -14.15 -46.07 -9.20
C GLY A 522 -13.54 -44.68 -9.18
N LYS A 523 -12.22 -44.52 -9.03
CA LYS A 523 -11.55 -43.19 -8.89
C LYS A 523 -10.72 -42.81 -10.10
N THR A 524 -10.52 -41.52 -10.26
CA THR A 524 -9.64 -40.96 -11.29
C THR A 524 -8.19 -41.01 -10.86
N PHE A 525 -7.29 -41.38 -11.76
CA PHE A 525 -5.84 -41.34 -11.55
C PHE A 525 -5.11 -40.70 -12.73
N SER A 526 -3.89 -40.24 -12.52
CA SER A 526 -3.09 -39.55 -13.53
C SER A 526 -1.83 -40.31 -13.87
N ILE A 527 -1.42 -40.25 -15.13
CA ILE A 527 -0.14 -40.73 -15.64
C ILE A 527 0.67 -39.54 -16.13
N LYS A 528 1.88 -39.38 -15.56
CA LYS A 528 2.80 -38.32 -15.96
C LYS A 528 3.76 -38.85 -17.02
N PHE A 529 4.07 -38.02 -18.01
CA PHE A 529 4.98 -38.36 -19.10
C PHE A 529 5.79 -37.13 -19.52
N LYS A 530 6.83 -37.33 -20.31
CA LYS A 530 7.61 -36.28 -20.98
C LYS A 530 7.67 -36.57 -22.46
N THR A 531 7.79 -35.54 -23.29
CA THR A 531 7.80 -35.61 -24.75
C THR A 531 8.40 -34.35 -25.36
N ASP A 532 8.92 -34.46 -26.58
CA ASP A 532 9.32 -33.36 -27.43
C ASP A 532 8.24 -32.94 -28.45
N ALA A 533 7.04 -33.53 -28.35
CA ALA A 533 5.92 -33.29 -29.24
C ALA A 533 5.24 -31.93 -28.96
N HIS A 534 4.71 -31.32 -30.04
CA HIS A 534 3.93 -30.09 -29.89
C HIS A 534 2.65 -30.33 -29.07
N PRO A 535 2.31 -29.46 -28.09
CA PRO A 535 1.13 -29.65 -27.23
C PRO A 535 -0.19 -29.87 -27.95
N ASN A 536 -0.38 -29.25 -29.14
CA ASN A 536 -1.61 -29.36 -29.91
C ASN A 536 -1.91 -30.80 -30.42
N LEU A 537 -0.88 -31.67 -30.48
CA LEU A 537 -1.09 -33.06 -30.90
C LEU A 537 -1.90 -33.87 -29.88
N PHE A 538 -1.89 -33.47 -28.60
CA PHE A 538 -2.60 -34.14 -27.53
C PHE A 538 -4.07 -33.74 -27.41
N ASN A 539 -4.50 -32.73 -28.16
CA ASN A 539 -5.90 -32.27 -28.19
C ASN A 539 -6.74 -32.99 -29.26
N ASN A 540 -6.12 -33.85 -30.08
CA ASN A 540 -6.79 -34.57 -31.14
C ASN A 540 -6.82 -36.08 -30.86
N ALA A 541 -8.01 -36.64 -30.72
CA ALA A 541 -8.25 -38.06 -30.40
C ALA A 541 -7.71 -39.03 -31.46
N ASP A 542 -7.55 -38.61 -32.72
CA ASP A 542 -6.95 -39.41 -33.77
C ASP A 542 -5.43 -39.49 -33.69
N TRP A 543 -4.80 -38.53 -33.02
CA TRP A 543 -3.34 -38.45 -32.93
C TRP A 543 -2.79 -38.87 -31.57
N PHE A 544 -3.53 -38.68 -30.48
CA PHE A 544 -3.16 -39.14 -29.15
C PHE A 544 -4.12 -40.22 -28.65
N TYR A 545 -3.59 -41.44 -28.55
CA TYR A 545 -4.31 -42.61 -28.09
C TYR A 545 -3.84 -42.97 -26.67
N ALA A 546 -4.77 -43.10 -25.73
CA ALA A 546 -4.50 -43.45 -24.37
C ALA A 546 -5.51 -44.46 -23.86
N VAL A 547 -5.05 -45.62 -23.40
CA VAL A 547 -5.93 -46.76 -23.08
C VAL A 547 -5.46 -47.56 -21.89
N CYS A 548 -6.39 -48.18 -21.17
CA CYS A 548 -6.14 -49.25 -20.20
C CYS A 548 -6.40 -50.60 -20.82
N GLU A 549 -5.49 -51.55 -20.67
CA GLU A 549 -5.65 -52.94 -21.07
C GLU A 549 -5.58 -53.86 -19.85
N PRO A 550 -6.63 -54.63 -19.51
CA PRO A 550 -7.90 -54.74 -20.27
C PRO A 550 -8.81 -53.51 -20.10
N HIS A 551 -9.67 -53.23 -21.07
CA HIS A 551 -10.63 -52.13 -21.09
C HIS A 551 -11.63 -52.20 -19.89
N SER A 552 -11.88 -53.38 -19.36
CA SER A 552 -12.67 -53.55 -18.14
C SER A 552 -12.06 -52.93 -16.87
N PHE A 553 -10.78 -52.55 -16.94
CA PHE A 553 -10.11 -51.91 -15.79
C PHE A 553 -10.45 -50.42 -15.68
N GLY A 554 -10.58 -49.71 -16.77
CA GLY A 554 -10.87 -48.29 -16.76
C GLY A 554 -10.70 -47.65 -18.16
N SER A 555 -10.98 -46.37 -18.25
CA SER A 555 -10.96 -45.60 -19.48
C SER A 555 -10.19 -44.32 -19.35
N TYR A 556 -9.63 -43.83 -20.46
CA TYR A 556 -9.08 -42.50 -20.59
C TYR A 556 -10.20 -41.45 -20.54
N THR A 557 -10.02 -40.37 -19.77
CA THR A 557 -11.06 -39.34 -19.56
C THR A 557 -11.16 -38.31 -20.70
N GLY A 558 -10.34 -38.46 -21.77
CA GLY A 558 -10.31 -37.52 -22.89
C GLY A 558 -9.52 -36.23 -22.63
N SER A 559 -8.79 -36.13 -21.50
CA SER A 559 -7.99 -34.95 -21.20
C SER A 559 -6.53 -35.29 -20.95
N ALA A 560 -5.65 -34.68 -21.77
CA ALA A 560 -4.21 -34.67 -21.55
C ALA A 560 -3.69 -33.25 -21.69
N ARG A 561 -2.75 -32.86 -20.83
CA ARG A 561 -2.15 -31.53 -20.85
C ARG A 561 -0.63 -31.63 -20.91
N VAL A 562 -0.02 -30.89 -21.85
CA VAL A 562 1.43 -30.83 -22.02
C VAL A 562 1.89 -29.38 -21.92
N VAL A 563 2.90 -29.12 -21.08
CA VAL A 563 3.54 -27.81 -20.90
C VAL A 563 5.03 -28.02 -20.79
N ASP A 564 5.82 -27.28 -21.56
CA ASP A 564 7.29 -27.35 -21.57
C ASP A 564 7.86 -28.78 -21.78
N GLY A 565 7.12 -29.62 -22.52
CA GLY A 565 7.49 -31.00 -22.77
C GLY A 565 7.13 -32.00 -21.66
N TYR A 566 6.44 -31.58 -20.60
CA TYR A 566 5.94 -32.46 -19.55
C TYR A 566 4.42 -32.54 -19.61
N GLY A 567 3.90 -33.79 -19.65
CA GLY A 567 2.47 -34.06 -19.82
C GLY A 567 1.85 -34.85 -18.69
N ILE A 568 0.51 -34.76 -18.58
CA ILE A 568 -0.30 -35.54 -17.67
C ILE A 568 -1.54 -36.01 -18.43
N ALA A 569 -1.81 -37.31 -18.42
CA ALA A 569 -3.03 -37.94 -18.94
C ALA A 569 -3.88 -38.51 -17.79
N TYR A 570 -5.19 -38.34 -17.84
CA TYR A 570 -6.14 -38.74 -16.80
C TYR A 570 -6.96 -39.95 -17.22
N PHE A 571 -7.13 -40.90 -16.29
CA PHE A 571 -7.89 -42.13 -16.46
C PHE A 571 -8.87 -42.29 -15.30
N LYS A 572 -10.01 -42.97 -15.52
CA LYS A 572 -10.94 -43.34 -14.49
C LYS A 572 -11.02 -44.89 -14.46
N THR A 573 -10.83 -45.50 -13.29
CA THR A 573 -11.08 -46.94 -13.08
C THR A 573 -12.57 -47.22 -13.01
N ASN A 574 -13.02 -48.43 -13.42
CA ASN A 574 -14.39 -48.83 -13.23
C ASN A 574 -14.71 -49.09 -11.75
N GLU A 575 -15.99 -49.00 -11.37
CA GLU A 575 -16.42 -49.11 -9.95
C GLU A 575 -16.38 -50.57 -9.43
N ASP A 576 -16.58 -51.55 -10.35
CA ASP A 576 -16.70 -52.98 -10.01
C ASP A 576 -15.37 -53.75 -10.12
N ILE A 577 -14.21 -53.08 -10.01
CA ILE A 577 -12.91 -53.75 -10.10
C ILE A 577 -12.48 -54.29 -8.75
N GLU A 578 -12.12 -55.56 -8.74
CA GLU A 578 -11.58 -56.23 -7.55
C GLU A 578 -10.20 -55.66 -7.17
N GLU A 579 -9.92 -55.64 -5.87
CA GLU A 579 -8.63 -55.31 -5.30
C GLU A 579 -7.52 -56.24 -5.82
N GLY A 580 -6.35 -55.65 -6.11
CA GLY A 580 -5.21 -56.41 -6.68
C GLY A 580 -5.31 -56.64 -8.18
N SER A 581 -6.39 -56.20 -8.87
CA SER A 581 -6.49 -56.26 -10.33
C SER A 581 -5.40 -55.45 -10.99
N LYS A 582 -4.83 -55.94 -12.10
CA LYS A 582 -3.73 -55.35 -12.79
C LYS A 582 -4.13 -54.93 -14.22
N ALA A 583 -3.63 -53.80 -14.66
CA ALA A 583 -3.78 -53.35 -16.03
C ALA A 583 -2.52 -52.68 -16.55
N LYS A 584 -2.42 -52.55 -17.87
CA LYS A 584 -1.42 -51.75 -18.54
C LYS A 584 -2.08 -50.45 -19.01
N VAL A 585 -1.49 -49.30 -18.71
CA VAL A 585 -1.83 -48.04 -19.32
C VAL A 585 -0.84 -47.80 -20.45
N ILE A 586 -1.35 -47.55 -21.64
CA ILE A 586 -0.57 -47.29 -22.84
C ILE A 586 -0.89 -45.88 -23.30
N LEU A 587 0.18 -45.07 -23.52
CA LEU A 587 0.12 -43.77 -24.16
C LEU A 587 0.79 -43.88 -25.51
N GLU A 588 0.13 -43.46 -26.57
CA GLU A 588 0.61 -43.55 -27.94
C GLU A 588 0.28 -42.27 -28.71
N LEU A 589 1.31 -41.66 -29.32
CA LEU A 589 1.19 -40.50 -30.16
C LEU A 589 1.39 -40.90 -31.61
N ARG A 590 0.38 -40.66 -32.45
CA ARG A 590 0.28 -41.03 -33.89
C ARG A 590 0.22 -39.75 -34.74
N PRO A 591 1.32 -39.00 -34.87
CA PRO A 591 1.26 -37.80 -35.71
C PRO A 591 1.05 -38.14 -37.16
N PRO A 592 0.32 -37.33 -37.95
CA PRO A 592 -0.01 -37.62 -39.33
C PRO A 592 1.27 -37.73 -40.18
N ARG A 593 1.39 -38.84 -40.92
CA ARG A 593 2.53 -39.16 -41.81
C ARG A 593 3.90 -39.29 -41.14
N GLN A 594 3.92 -39.55 -39.85
CA GLN A 594 5.16 -39.69 -39.04
C GLN A 594 5.16 -41.02 -38.29
N LYS A 595 6.32 -41.36 -37.68
CA LYS A 595 6.45 -42.58 -36.89
C LYS A 595 5.68 -42.41 -35.56
N THR A 596 4.94 -43.43 -35.17
CA THR A 596 4.26 -43.53 -33.88
C THR A 596 5.30 -43.67 -32.76
N VAL A 597 5.13 -42.90 -31.67
CA VAL A 597 5.90 -43.03 -30.42
C VAL A 597 4.95 -43.44 -29.31
N SER A 598 5.37 -44.42 -28.49
CA SER A 598 4.50 -44.96 -27.44
C SER A 598 5.31 -45.41 -26.22
N ASP A 599 4.67 -45.38 -25.07
CA ASP A 599 5.17 -45.99 -23.82
C ASP A 599 4.03 -46.57 -23.00
N LYS A 600 4.35 -47.46 -22.06
CA LYS A 600 3.36 -48.20 -21.23
C LYS A 600 3.83 -48.38 -19.81
N ILE A 601 2.88 -48.45 -18.87
CA ILE A 601 3.10 -48.66 -17.46
C ILE A 601 2.08 -49.64 -16.89
N ASN A 602 2.47 -50.39 -15.88
CA ASN A 602 1.55 -51.26 -15.11
C ASN A 602 0.88 -50.45 -13.99
N VAL A 603 -0.40 -50.71 -13.78
CA VAL A 603 -1.18 -50.15 -12.67
C VAL A 603 -1.86 -51.30 -11.90
N VAL A 604 -2.12 -51.13 -10.61
CA VAL A 604 -2.75 -52.14 -9.76
C VAL A 604 -3.78 -51.49 -8.85
N THR A 605 -4.94 -52.11 -8.69
CA THR A 605 -5.94 -51.63 -7.74
C THR A 605 -5.48 -51.95 -6.32
N ILE A 606 -5.59 -50.95 -5.44
CA ILE A 606 -5.30 -51.07 -3.99
C ILE A 606 -6.56 -50.77 -3.19
N PRO A 607 -6.67 -51.30 -1.93
CA PRO A 607 -7.84 -51.05 -1.10
C PRO A 607 -8.04 -49.58 -0.81
N LEU A 608 -9.29 -49.15 -0.72
CA LEU A 608 -9.62 -47.82 -0.17
C LEU A 608 -9.28 -47.89 1.33
N PRO A 609 -8.56 -46.90 1.87
CA PRO A 609 -8.31 -46.79 3.30
C PRO A 609 -9.65 -46.70 4.04
N ASP A 610 -9.79 -47.44 5.15
CA ASP A 610 -10.96 -47.35 6.03
C ASP A 610 -11.16 -45.94 6.55
N GLU A 611 -12.40 -45.43 6.52
CA GLU A 611 -12.73 -44.06 6.95
C GLU A 611 -12.30 -43.73 8.39
N ALA A 612 -12.10 -44.76 9.24
CA ALA A 612 -11.67 -44.61 10.63
C ALA A 612 -10.17 -44.31 10.78
N GLU A 613 -9.32 -44.65 9.81
CA GLU A 613 -7.87 -44.36 9.87
C GLU A 613 -7.46 -43.04 9.21
N THR A 614 -8.34 -42.44 8.40
CA THR A 614 -8.06 -41.15 7.73
C THR A 614 -8.12 -39.94 8.68
N SER A 615 -8.59 -40.14 9.93
CA SER A 615 -8.64 -39.05 10.93
C SER A 615 -7.33 -38.83 11.71
N LYS A 616 -6.29 -39.66 11.51
CA LYS A 616 -5.01 -39.56 12.25
C LYS A 616 -3.75 -39.35 11.42
N ALA A 617 -3.82 -39.51 10.12
CA ALA A 617 -2.73 -39.14 9.23
C ALA A 617 -3.18 -37.94 8.39
N GLY A 618 -3.06 -36.75 8.92
CA GLY A 618 -3.18 -35.53 8.14
C GLY A 618 -2.20 -35.61 6.96
N ASP A 619 -2.77 -35.70 5.75
CA ASP A 619 -1.99 -35.73 4.51
C ASP A 619 -1.14 -34.46 4.50
N LYS A 620 0.18 -34.57 4.63
CA LYS A 620 1.13 -33.46 4.78
C LYS A 620 1.13 -32.45 3.62
N ASN A 621 0.26 -32.62 2.62
CA ASN A 621 0.16 -31.81 1.42
C ASN A 621 -1.19 -31.10 1.23
N THR A 622 -2.14 -31.20 2.16
CA THR A 622 -3.42 -30.49 2.05
C THR A 622 -3.38 -29.19 2.82
N PRO A 623 -3.73 -28.06 2.20
CA PRO A 623 -3.83 -26.80 2.93
C PRO A 623 -4.91 -26.94 4.00
N ASN A 624 -4.60 -26.52 5.22
CA ASN A 624 -5.62 -26.34 6.24
C ASN A 624 -6.53 -25.19 5.80
N ILE A 625 -7.84 -25.45 5.67
CA ILE A 625 -8.80 -24.44 5.19
C ILE A 625 -9.70 -24.06 6.35
N GLU A 626 -9.68 -22.79 6.68
CA GLU A 626 -10.51 -22.20 7.73
C GLU A 626 -11.60 -21.33 7.07
N VAL A 627 -12.86 -21.68 7.32
CA VAL A 627 -14.02 -20.92 6.84
C VAL A 627 -14.58 -20.09 7.98
N LEU A 628 -14.75 -18.81 7.75
CA LEU A 628 -15.19 -17.82 8.72
C LEU A 628 -16.43 -17.10 8.18
N ALA A 629 -17.56 -17.28 8.84
CA ALA A 629 -18.78 -16.55 8.52
C ALA A 629 -18.71 -15.16 9.16
N VAL A 630 -18.96 -14.11 8.38
CA VAL A 630 -18.88 -12.72 8.80
C VAL A 630 -20.24 -12.05 8.62
N SER A 631 -20.80 -11.50 9.68
CA SER A 631 -22.04 -10.73 9.65
C SER A 631 -21.79 -9.22 9.77
N GLU A 632 -22.78 -8.40 9.47
CA GLU A 632 -22.68 -6.92 9.58
C GLU A 632 -22.36 -6.42 10.99
N ASN A 633 -22.67 -7.23 12.02
CA ASN A 633 -22.36 -6.92 13.42
C ASN A 633 -20.94 -7.32 13.82
N ASP A 634 -20.24 -8.07 12.96
CA ASP A 634 -18.90 -8.55 13.23
C ASP A 634 -17.89 -7.40 13.08
N PRO A 635 -16.88 -7.31 13.98
CA PRO A 635 -15.80 -6.35 13.82
C PRO A 635 -15.10 -6.45 12.46
N TYR A 636 -14.86 -7.65 11.96
CA TYR A 636 -14.21 -7.90 10.66
C TYR A 636 -14.96 -7.23 9.50
N TYR A 637 -16.29 -7.26 9.49
CA TYR A 637 -17.13 -6.61 8.47
C TYR A 637 -16.85 -5.12 8.39
N LYS A 638 -16.81 -4.45 9.55
CA LYS A 638 -16.60 -3.00 9.67
C LYS A 638 -15.14 -2.62 9.37
N GLU A 639 -14.19 -3.40 9.86
CA GLU A 639 -12.76 -3.19 9.68
C GLU A 639 -12.32 -3.28 8.22
N ASN A 640 -12.93 -4.18 7.45
CA ASN A 640 -12.61 -4.40 6.05
C ASN A 640 -13.49 -3.58 5.09
N ASN A 641 -14.30 -2.65 5.62
CA ASN A 641 -15.24 -1.85 4.83
C ASN A 641 -16.16 -2.71 3.96
N TRP A 642 -16.58 -3.88 4.49
CA TRP A 642 -17.52 -4.72 3.79
C TRP A 642 -18.87 -4.05 3.68
N SER A 643 -19.60 -4.37 2.63
CA SER A 643 -20.96 -3.94 2.37
C SER A 643 -21.85 -5.15 2.08
N HIS A 644 -23.15 -4.96 1.95
CA HIS A 644 -24.06 -6.01 1.51
C HIS A 644 -23.78 -6.53 0.08
N GLU A 645 -22.94 -5.84 -0.68
CA GLU A 645 -22.45 -6.28 -2.00
C GLU A 645 -21.23 -7.22 -1.90
N THR A 646 -20.50 -7.16 -0.80
CA THR A 646 -19.34 -8.02 -0.59
C THR A 646 -19.79 -9.46 -0.43
N VAL A 647 -19.12 -10.41 -1.11
CA VAL A 647 -19.49 -11.84 -1.08
C VAL A 647 -18.57 -12.62 -0.16
N ALA A 648 -17.27 -12.54 -0.42
CA ALA A 648 -16.26 -13.27 0.35
C ALA A 648 -14.87 -12.67 0.14
N GLU A 649 -13.92 -13.10 0.96
CA GLU A 649 -12.51 -12.75 0.86
C GLU A 649 -11.64 -13.97 1.24
N VAL A 650 -10.53 -14.16 0.53
CA VAL A 650 -9.57 -15.23 0.81
C VAL A 650 -8.26 -14.64 1.28
N ALA A 651 -7.69 -15.20 2.34
CA ALA A 651 -6.39 -14.83 2.85
C ALA A 651 -5.53 -16.07 3.11
N ASP A 652 -4.29 -16.03 2.62
CA ASP A 652 -3.29 -17.04 2.95
C ASP A 652 -2.64 -16.71 4.29
N GLY A 653 -2.75 -17.60 5.26
CA GLY A 653 -2.06 -17.52 6.54
C GLY A 653 -0.93 -18.54 6.63
N GLN A 654 -0.19 -18.52 7.73
CA GLN A 654 0.86 -19.50 7.97
C GLN A 654 0.24 -20.89 8.27
N GLY A 655 0.32 -21.78 7.29
CA GLY A 655 -0.20 -23.14 7.39
C GLY A 655 -1.70 -23.31 7.21
N ALA A 656 -2.45 -22.24 6.87
CA ALA A 656 -3.88 -22.33 6.57
C ALA A 656 -4.30 -21.28 5.52
N VAL A 657 -5.37 -21.59 4.79
CA VAL A 657 -6.09 -20.65 3.93
C VAL A 657 -7.38 -20.25 4.64
N TYR A 658 -7.57 -18.95 4.84
CA TYR A 658 -8.76 -18.38 5.47
C TYR A 658 -9.73 -17.90 4.41
N ILE A 659 -10.99 -18.34 4.51
CA ILE A 659 -12.07 -17.92 3.61
C ILE A 659 -13.13 -17.22 4.46
N TYR A 660 -13.20 -15.90 4.37
CA TYR A 660 -14.21 -15.08 5.03
C TYR A 660 -15.42 -14.98 4.11
N ILE A 661 -16.60 -15.31 4.59
CA ILE A 661 -17.84 -15.32 3.80
C ILE A 661 -18.86 -14.38 4.44
N ASN A 662 -19.43 -13.49 3.64
CA ASN A 662 -20.40 -12.51 4.11
C ASN A 662 -21.80 -13.10 4.23
N ASP A 663 -22.21 -13.38 5.46
CA ASP A 663 -23.57 -13.84 5.78
C ASP A 663 -24.64 -12.73 5.69
N SER A 664 -24.23 -11.47 5.62
CA SER A 664 -25.08 -10.31 5.40
C SER A 664 -25.10 -9.83 3.94
N ASN A 665 -24.69 -10.69 3.00
CA ASN A 665 -24.77 -10.39 1.57
C ASN A 665 -26.23 -10.22 1.13
N ARG A 666 -26.52 -9.20 0.28
CA ARG A 666 -27.89 -8.83 -0.12
C ARG A 666 -28.67 -9.98 -0.78
N HIS A 667 -28.01 -10.80 -1.59
CA HIS A 667 -28.67 -11.91 -2.28
C HIS A 667 -29.02 -13.04 -1.31
N LEU A 668 -28.08 -13.36 -0.40
CA LEU A 668 -28.32 -14.32 0.66
C LEU A 668 -29.41 -13.84 1.61
N THR A 669 -29.42 -12.58 2.02
CA THR A 669 -30.43 -12.02 2.92
C THR A 669 -31.81 -12.14 2.33
N LYS A 670 -32.00 -11.74 1.06
CA LYS A 670 -33.30 -11.91 0.36
C LYS A 670 -33.74 -13.37 0.25
N LEU A 671 -32.80 -14.29 0.01
CA LEU A 671 -33.11 -15.71 -0.05
C LEU A 671 -33.52 -16.26 1.34
N VAL A 672 -32.82 -15.84 2.38
CA VAL A 672 -33.15 -16.20 3.77
C VAL A 672 -34.50 -15.64 4.22
N GLU A 673 -34.81 -14.38 3.91
CA GLU A 673 -36.12 -13.76 4.19
C GLU A 673 -37.28 -14.55 3.56
N ARG A 674 -37.12 -15.00 2.31
CA ARG A 674 -38.10 -15.87 1.67
C ARG A 674 -38.23 -17.22 2.38
N ALA A 675 -37.09 -17.80 2.79
CA ALA A 675 -37.06 -19.10 3.45
C ALA A 675 -37.58 -19.10 4.89
N GLN A 676 -37.49 -18.00 5.61
CA GLN A 676 -38.01 -17.86 6.99
C GLN A 676 -39.51 -18.11 7.08
N GLN A 677 -40.23 -17.98 5.97
CA GLN A 677 -41.65 -18.31 5.90
C GLN A 677 -41.93 -19.81 6.07
N TYR A 678 -40.92 -20.67 5.96
CA TYR A 678 -41.10 -22.13 5.91
C TYR A 678 -40.55 -22.87 7.13
N SER A 679 -39.31 -22.64 7.54
CA SER A 679 -38.75 -23.19 8.82
C SER A 679 -37.32 -22.67 9.09
N THR A 680 -36.87 -22.67 10.35
CA THR A 680 -35.50 -22.31 10.75
C THR A 680 -34.45 -23.29 10.24
N VAL A 681 -34.81 -24.60 10.11
CA VAL A 681 -33.92 -25.63 9.55
C VAL A 681 -33.61 -25.34 8.07
N THR A 682 -34.58 -24.86 7.32
CA THR A 682 -34.40 -24.50 5.91
C THR A 682 -33.46 -23.30 5.76
N VAL A 683 -33.57 -22.31 6.62
CA VAL A 683 -32.70 -21.12 6.63
C VAL A 683 -31.24 -21.52 6.85
N GLU A 684 -30.96 -22.33 7.83
CA GLU A 684 -29.59 -22.78 8.12
C GLU A 684 -29.03 -23.64 6.98
N SER A 685 -29.86 -24.47 6.38
CA SER A 685 -29.49 -25.27 5.20
C SER A 685 -29.09 -24.38 4.01
N ILE A 686 -29.80 -23.27 3.78
CA ILE A 686 -29.52 -22.28 2.75
C ILE A 686 -28.17 -21.59 3.02
N LYS A 687 -27.97 -21.11 4.24
CA LYS A 687 -26.71 -20.46 4.64
C LYS A 687 -25.51 -21.39 4.46
N ASN A 688 -25.63 -22.63 4.88
CA ASN A 688 -24.56 -23.62 4.77
C ASN A 688 -24.21 -23.96 3.33
N ARG A 689 -25.21 -24.09 2.44
CA ARG A 689 -24.99 -24.27 1.00
C ARG A 689 -24.33 -23.06 0.38
N TYR A 690 -24.79 -21.86 0.71
CA TYR A 690 -24.18 -20.62 0.26
C TYR A 690 -22.70 -20.54 0.66
N ARG A 691 -22.40 -20.78 1.94
CA ARG A 691 -21.03 -20.77 2.47
C ARG A 691 -20.15 -21.80 1.78
N GLU A 692 -20.66 -23.01 1.53
CA GLU A 692 -19.92 -24.08 0.84
C GLU A 692 -19.58 -23.70 -0.61
N HIS A 693 -20.56 -23.23 -1.37
CA HIS A 693 -20.36 -22.92 -2.78
C HIS A 693 -19.53 -21.62 -2.97
N VAL A 694 -19.84 -20.58 -2.21
CA VAL A 694 -19.08 -19.31 -2.24
C VAL A 694 -17.65 -19.55 -1.79
N GLY A 695 -17.44 -20.30 -0.72
CA GLY A 695 -16.09 -20.63 -0.26
C GLY A 695 -15.27 -21.37 -1.30
N PHE A 696 -15.88 -22.32 -2.00
CA PHE A 696 -15.22 -23.03 -3.10
C PHE A 696 -14.88 -22.08 -4.27
N CYS A 697 -15.83 -21.27 -4.71
CA CYS A 697 -15.61 -20.31 -5.80
C CYS A 697 -14.53 -19.28 -5.44
N SER A 698 -14.57 -18.77 -4.21
CA SER A 698 -13.57 -17.79 -3.73
C SER A 698 -12.17 -18.38 -3.73
N PHE A 699 -12.01 -19.60 -3.22
CA PHE A 699 -10.74 -20.31 -3.28
C PHE A 699 -10.25 -20.52 -4.72
N MET A 700 -11.16 -20.87 -5.62
CA MET A 700 -10.84 -21.08 -7.03
C MET A 700 -10.38 -19.81 -7.74
N ILE A 701 -11.05 -18.68 -7.48
CA ILE A 701 -10.69 -17.39 -8.04
C ILE A 701 -9.30 -16.97 -7.54
N GLU A 702 -9.01 -17.16 -6.27
CA GLU A 702 -7.72 -16.81 -5.68
C GLU A 702 -6.57 -17.70 -6.20
N LYS A 703 -6.79 -19.02 -6.27
CA LYS A 703 -5.73 -19.98 -6.65
C LYS A 703 -5.53 -20.18 -8.15
N ASN A 704 -6.50 -19.77 -8.99
CA ASN A 704 -6.36 -19.87 -10.45
C ASN A 704 -5.47 -18.80 -11.06
N LYS A 705 -4.77 -18.01 -10.23
CA LYS A 705 -3.82 -17.00 -10.69
C LYS A 705 -4.47 -16.10 -11.77
N VAL A 706 -5.68 -15.63 -11.48
CA VAL A 706 -6.41 -14.71 -12.37
C VAL A 706 -5.53 -13.51 -12.74
N GLU A 707 -4.65 -13.08 -11.84
CA GLU A 707 -3.65 -12.04 -12.04
C GLU A 707 -2.69 -12.35 -13.21
N GLU A 708 -2.07 -13.54 -13.21
CA GLU A 708 -1.13 -13.94 -14.26
C GLU A 708 -1.83 -14.07 -15.62
N ARG A 709 -3.10 -14.53 -15.64
CA ARG A 709 -3.88 -14.65 -16.87
C ARG A 709 -4.29 -13.30 -17.44
N LEU A 710 -4.76 -12.38 -16.59
CA LEU A 710 -5.16 -11.04 -17.01
C LEU A 710 -3.96 -10.21 -17.49
N GLN A 711 -2.79 -10.37 -16.87
CA GLN A 711 -1.55 -9.76 -17.34
C GLN A 711 -1.11 -10.32 -18.70
N ALA A 712 -1.23 -11.63 -18.88
CA ALA A 712 -0.87 -12.29 -20.15
C ALA A 712 -1.81 -11.93 -21.30
N GLU A 713 -3.12 -11.78 -21.04
CA GLU A 713 -4.12 -11.47 -22.08
C GLU A 713 -4.07 -10.01 -22.54
N ASN A 714 -3.75 -9.08 -21.67
CA ASN A 714 -3.79 -7.63 -21.99
C ASN A 714 -2.43 -7.03 -22.37
N GLY A 715 -1.32 -7.74 -22.25
CA GLY A 715 0.03 -7.26 -22.60
C GLY A 715 0.47 -6.00 -21.82
N LYS A 716 -0.26 -5.61 -20.77
CA LYS A 716 0.04 -4.48 -19.88
C LYS A 716 0.02 -4.96 -18.44
N THR A 717 0.98 -4.51 -17.68
CA THR A 717 1.02 -4.71 -16.23
C THR A 717 -0.18 -3.98 -15.60
N MET A 718 -1.12 -4.72 -15.02
CA MET A 718 -2.25 -4.15 -14.30
C MET A 718 -1.81 -3.76 -12.88
N SER A 719 -2.37 -2.66 -12.37
CA SER A 719 -2.14 -2.31 -10.96
C SER A 719 -2.82 -3.33 -10.03
N MET A 720 -2.27 -3.52 -8.83
CA MET A 720 -2.89 -4.40 -7.82
C MET A 720 -4.34 -4.01 -7.51
N ASP A 721 -4.66 -2.71 -7.50
CA ASP A 721 -6.03 -2.22 -7.28
C ASP A 721 -7.00 -2.65 -8.40
N GLN A 722 -6.53 -2.68 -9.64
CA GLN A 722 -7.32 -3.15 -10.79
C GLN A 722 -7.59 -4.66 -10.71
N VAL A 723 -6.57 -5.44 -10.35
CA VAL A 723 -6.70 -6.88 -10.15
C VAL A 723 -7.69 -7.19 -9.02
N GLU A 724 -7.58 -6.48 -7.90
CA GLU A 724 -8.47 -6.65 -6.76
C GLU A 724 -9.92 -6.26 -7.09
N ALA A 725 -10.13 -5.20 -7.88
CA ALA A 725 -11.45 -4.81 -8.36
C ALA A 725 -12.09 -5.90 -9.24
N ILE A 726 -11.31 -6.53 -10.12
CA ILE A 726 -11.79 -7.63 -10.97
C ILE A 726 -12.12 -8.87 -10.14
N LYS A 727 -11.28 -9.22 -9.16
CA LYS A 727 -11.57 -10.33 -8.24
C LYS A 727 -12.89 -10.11 -7.49
N LYS A 728 -13.11 -8.90 -6.95
CA LYS A 728 -14.36 -8.53 -6.26
C LYS A 728 -15.57 -8.60 -7.18
N ALA A 729 -15.46 -8.14 -8.42
CA ALA A 729 -16.54 -8.22 -9.40
C ALA A 729 -16.88 -9.68 -9.76
N ASN A 730 -15.87 -10.53 -9.97
CA ASN A 730 -16.07 -11.96 -10.25
C ASN A 730 -16.73 -12.69 -9.06
N LEU A 731 -16.34 -12.35 -7.82
CA LEU A 731 -16.97 -12.89 -6.62
C LEU A 731 -18.43 -12.43 -6.46
N ALA A 732 -18.73 -11.16 -6.75
CA ALA A 732 -20.09 -10.64 -6.70
C ALA A 732 -21.01 -11.40 -7.66
N ASN A 733 -20.57 -11.59 -8.91
CA ASN A 733 -21.31 -12.36 -9.91
C ASN A 733 -21.49 -13.83 -9.51
N ALA A 734 -20.45 -14.45 -8.92
CA ALA A 734 -20.53 -15.82 -8.42
C ALA A 734 -21.54 -15.94 -7.29
N GLY A 735 -21.57 -14.99 -6.34
CA GLY A 735 -22.50 -14.97 -5.22
C GLY A 735 -23.97 -14.87 -5.67
N GLU A 736 -24.26 -14.01 -6.63
CA GLU A 736 -25.60 -13.89 -7.24
C GLU A 736 -26.03 -15.18 -7.93
N THR A 737 -25.15 -15.76 -8.76
CA THR A 737 -25.41 -17.02 -9.47
C THR A 737 -25.66 -18.19 -8.52
N ILE A 738 -24.88 -18.28 -7.44
CA ILE A 738 -25.03 -19.32 -6.39
C ILE A 738 -26.38 -19.18 -5.68
N CYS A 739 -26.80 -17.97 -5.34
CA CYS A 739 -28.11 -17.74 -4.75
C CYS A 739 -29.25 -18.13 -5.70
N GLY A 740 -29.11 -17.85 -7.00
CA GLY A 740 -30.06 -18.30 -8.04
C GLY A 740 -30.17 -19.84 -8.08
N MET A 741 -29.03 -20.54 -8.16
CA MET A 741 -28.99 -22.02 -8.17
C MET A 741 -29.60 -22.65 -6.91
N ILE A 742 -29.38 -22.04 -5.73
CA ILE A 742 -29.99 -22.51 -4.48
C ILE A 742 -31.51 -22.32 -4.53
N THR A 743 -31.99 -21.21 -5.08
CA THR A 743 -33.43 -20.95 -5.25
C THR A 743 -34.08 -22.01 -6.14
N ASP A 744 -33.52 -22.24 -7.33
CA ASP A 744 -34.02 -23.23 -8.29
C ASP A 744 -34.06 -24.63 -7.69
N PHE A 745 -33.07 -25.00 -6.90
CA PHE A 745 -33.03 -26.29 -6.22
C PHE A 745 -34.14 -26.44 -5.18
N PHE A 746 -34.42 -25.40 -4.40
CA PHE A 746 -35.52 -25.43 -3.42
C PHE A 746 -36.89 -25.39 -4.08
N ASP A 747 -37.07 -24.67 -5.18
CA ASP A 747 -38.31 -24.67 -5.95
C ASP A 747 -38.56 -26.02 -6.61
N TYR A 748 -37.51 -26.71 -7.08
CA TYR A 748 -37.61 -28.07 -7.62
C TYR A 748 -38.06 -29.10 -6.54
N ILE A 749 -37.45 -29.11 -5.38
CA ILE A 749 -37.88 -30.02 -4.25
C ILE A 749 -39.33 -29.75 -3.84
N ARG A 750 -39.76 -28.48 -3.86
CA ARG A 750 -41.12 -28.10 -3.48
C ARG A 750 -42.16 -28.61 -4.48
N THR A 751 -41.86 -28.61 -5.75
CA THR A 751 -42.75 -29.16 -6.79
C THR A 751 -42.89 -30.69 -6.67
N GLU A 752 -41.78 -31.41 -6.43
CA GLU A 752 -41.85 -32.86 -6.23
C GLU A 752 -42.55 -33.30 -4.93
N THR A 753 -42.44 -32.51 -3.86
CA THR A 753 -43.15 -32.81 -2.59
C THR A 753 -44.61 -32.41 -2.53
N GLN A 754 -45.13 -31.70 -3.56
CA GLN A 754 -46.54 -31.33 -3.67
C GLN A 754 -47.32 -32.28 -4.63
N GLU A 755 -46.63 -33.14 -5.36
CA GLU A 755 -47.25 -34.18 -6.25
C GLU A 755 -47.45 -35.54 -5.54
N ASP A 756 -46.99 -35.73 -4.30
CA ASP A 756 -47.33 -36.83 -3.40
C ASP A 756 -48.35 -36.37 -2.29
#